data_a187ca18fbb85b3dd42b421e3c0c6910
#
_entry.id   a187ca18fbb85b3dd42b421e3c0c6910
#
_cell.length_a   1.000
_cell.length_b   1.000
_cell.length_c   1.000
_cell.angle_alpha   90.00
_cell.angle_beta   90.00
_cell.angle_gamma   90.00
#
_symmetry.space_group_name_H-M   'P 1'
#
loop_
_entity.id
_entity.type
_entity.pdbx_description
1 polymer ?
#
loop_
_entity_poly.entity_id
_entity_poly.type
_entity_poly.pdbx_seq_one_letter_code
_entity_poly.pdbx_strand_id
1 'polypeptide(L)'
;MWRLALLSCLYGNDGLLPARWQLPYSGKTLNEQLLSSPTLLWLGPRLGLDTHTAMELLCLIGAALSLAAMLVEALRDSVVFFCLWALYLSMYQVGQVFLYFQWDNLLLETGFLCILVAPLTIIRGSRGVREHDHVTFWLTRWLLFRLMFASGVVKLTSRCPTWWGLTALTYHYETQCIPTPLAWFAHHLPVWWQKFSVVGTFVIEIAAPFLFFSPLRRLRLGSFYLQVLLQVLIVLSGNYNFFNLLTLALSLSLLDDQHVLFWLRRADTTDNNKSRLWAWLCYLVELAVWSLIVFGSIICFDLKMDTAKNAISSRTAITFHQFNQFLKTVTIPSIWIGVLSLTWEMITAMFRCACVSGFLKRFCGTVQWTVLAAAAAAAMFTVSLVPYTYMERDSHARLWPGVRRTYELVDRYQLVNSYGLFRRMTGVGGRPEVVIEGSHDGITWMEIEFMYKPGNLSAPPAMVTPHQPRLDWQMWFAALGPHTQAPWFTSLMYRLLQGKRDVIELIQTDVSQYPFHQQPPAYVRAHRYRYWFTQPKADGSYPERWWRRVYDEEFYPTVHLGHTALESMLNQHGLKDKSPARPMSNRTAAKGVRWVRSQVRGVPAHILIWTLIACSATLCLLQGLLKGNKGTPLTHEAAATVNGHTGNSDDHKKEEEDEEEEHSEEEKDHVGDDEEGEEEEEEEEEEEEEEKDEEDDKEKDEIVPKEKI
;
A
#
# COMPACT_ATOMS: atom_id res chain seq x y z
N MET A 1 5.16 10.14 6.26
CA MET A 1 4.57 11.48 6.32
C MET A 1 5.57 12.63 6.42
N TRP A 2 6.67 12.54 7.18
CA TRP A 2 7.58 13.68 7.39
C TRP A 2 8.21 14.24 6.10
N ARG A 3 8.68 13.43 5.14
CA ARG A 3 9.11 13.91 3.82
C ARG A 3 7.99 14.01 2.78
N LEU A 4 6.75 13.67 3.13
CA LEU A 4 5.60 14.19 2.39
C LEU A 4 5.53 15.73 2.46
N ALA A 5 6.15 16.36 3.46
CA ALA A 5 6.37 17.81 3.45
C ALA A 5 7.22 18.28 2.25
N LEU A 6 8.12 17.46 1.71
CA LEU A 6 8.82 17.73 0.46
C LEU A 6 7.93 17.53 -0.78
N LEU A 7 6.74 16.91 -0.65
CA LEU A 7 5.76 16.89 -1.74
C LEU A 7 5.29 18.31 -2.08
N SER A 8 5.32 19.23 -1.13
CA SER A 8 5.06 20.64 -1.41
C SER A 8 6.06 21.22 -2.42
N CYS A 9 7.33 20.76 -2.41
CA CYS A 9 8.32 21.15 -3.41
C CYS A 9 8.06 20.54 -4.79
N LEU A 10 7.25 19.47 -4.87
CA LEU A 10 6.79 18.88 -6.13
C LEU A 10 5.60 19.64 -6.73
N TYR A 11 4.85 20.42 -5.95
CA TYR A 11 3.62 21.07 -6.37
C TYR A 11 3.63 22.57 -6.10
N GLY A 12 2.97 23.33 -6.96
CA GLY A 12 2.86 24.78 -6.86
C GLY A 12 3.62 25.51 -7.95
N ASN A 13 3.74 26.84 -7.83
CA ASN A 13 4.37 27.67 -8.87
C ASN A 13 5.87 27.42 -9.02
N ASP A 14 6.55 27.03 -7.95
CA ASP A 14 7.98 26.73 -7.92
C ASP A 14 8.28 25.21 -7.95
N GLY A 15 7.24 24.37 -7.95
CA GLY A 15 7.35 22.91 -7.98
C GLY A 15 7.42 22.32 -9.38
N LEU A 16 7.48 20.98 -9.47
CA LEU A 16 7.53 20.24 -10.72
C LEU A 16 6.17 20.19 -11.44
N LEU A 17 5.07 20.15 -10.69
CA LEU A 17 3.71 20.09 -11.23
C LEU A 17 2.83 21.20 -10.64
N PRO A 18 1.93 21.79 -11.43
CA PRO A 18 0.95 22.74 -10.91
C PRO A 18 -0.07 22.03 -10.02
N ALA A 19 -0.61 22.71 -9.03
CA ALA A 19 -1.72 22.25 -8.20
C ALA A 19 -3.04 22.28 -9.01
N ARG A 20 -3.16 21.40 -10.01
CA ARG A 20 -4.30 21.38 -10.96
C ARG A 20 -5.63 21.00 -10.32
N TRP A 21 -5.62 20.37 -9.15
CA TRP A 21 -6.82 19.93 -8.44
C TRP A 21 -7.82 21.07 -8.14
N GLN A 22 -7.37 22.33 -8.10
CA GLN A 22 -8.22 23.48 -7.87
C GLN A 22 -8.96 23.97 -9.14
N LEU A 23 -8.40 23.71 -10.33
CA LEU A 23 -8.90 24.29 -11.59
C LEU A 23 -10.30 23.83 -11.99
N PRO A 24 -10.64 22.51 -11.93
CA PRO A 24 -11.95 22.01 -12.35
C PRO A 24 -13.10 22.47 -11.46
N TYR A 25 -12.81 22.91 -10.24
CA TYR A 25 -13.80 23.22 -9.20
C TYR A 25 -13.87 24.71 -8.86
N SER A 26 -13.25 25.55 -9.65
CA SER A 26 -13.30 27.00 -9.50
C SER A 26 -14.74 27.49 -9.63
N GLY A 27 -15.23 28.21 -8.63
CA GLY A 27 -16.62 28.73 -8.61
C GLY A 27 -17.66 27.79 -7.99
N LYS A 28 -17.32 26.55 -7.63
CA LYS A 28 -18.23 25.61 -6.93
C LYS A 28 -18.27 25.86 -5.41
N THR A 29 -19.36 25.43 -4.79
CA THR A 29 -19.50 25.48 -3.32
C THR A 29 -18.53 24.53 -2.63
N LEU A 30 -18.23 24.73 -1.33
CA LEU A 30 -17.34 23.85 -0.58
C LEU A 30 -17.85 22.39 -0.54
N ASN A 31 -19.16 22.21 -0.41
CA ASN A 31 -19.76 20.87 -0.39
C ASN A 31 -19.57 20.16 -1.73
N GLU A 32 -19.80 20.82 -2.84
CA GLU A 32 -19.55 20.28 -4.18
C GLU A 32 -18.06 19.98 -4.40
N GLN A 33 -17.16 20.84 -3.93
CA GLN A 33 -15.74 20.63 -3.98
C GLN A 33 -15.31 19.38 -3.19
N LEU A 34 -15.80 19.22 -1.95
CA LEU A 34 -15.50 18.08 -1.09
C LEU A 34 -16.11 16.77 -1.60
N LEU A 35 -17.31 16.83 -2.19
CA LEU A 35 -17.95 15.67 -2.79
C LEU A 35 -17.21 15.19 -4.03
N SER A 36 -16.74 16.12 -4.87
CA SER A 36 -16.03 15.78 -6.11
C SER A 36 -14.57 15.37 -5.87
N SER A 37 -13.87 16.09 -4.99
CA SER A 37 -12.48 15.82 -4.62
C SER A 37 -12.32 15.96 -3.09
N PRO A 38 -12.34 14.84 -2.35
CA PRO A 38 -12.33 14.85 -0.89
C PRO A 38 -10.94 15.20 -0.33
N THR A 39 -10.63 16.50 -0.30
CA THR A 39 -9.37 17.02 0.25
C THR A 39 -9.59 18.16 1.22
N LEU A 40 -8.91 18.14 2.35
CA LEU A 40 -8.91 19.21 3.35
C LEU A 40 -8.19 20.48 2.86
N LEU A 41 -7.47 20.40 1.76
CA LEU A 41 -6.79 21.56 1.16
C LEU A 41 -7.75 22.66 0.71
N TRP A 42 -9.04 22.36 0.50
CA TRP A 42 -10.09 23.37 0.26
C TRP A 42 -10.26 24.37 1.40
N LEU A 43 -9.81 23.99 2.62
CA LEU A 43 -9.82 24.89 3.77
C LEU A 43 -8.64 25.87 3.77
N GLY A 44 -7.55 25.57 3.04
CA GLY A 44 -6.34 26.40 2.98
C GLY A 44 -6.61 27.88 2.68
N PRO A 45 -7.28 28.22 1.56
CA PRO A 45 -7.60 29.60 1.22
C PRO A 45 -8.44 30.32 2.27
N ARG A 46 -9.38 29.62 2.93
CA ARG A 46 -10.22 30.16 4.01
C ARG A 46 -9.41 30.45 5.28
N LEU A 47 -8.38 29.66 5.54
CA LEU A 47 -7.41 29.89 6.61
C LEU A 47 -6.32 30.91 6.21
N GLY A 48 -6.35 31.40 4.95
CA GLY A 48 -5.36 32.30 4.38
C GLY A 48 -3.98 31.67 4.28
N LEU A 49 -3.93 30.37 4.04
CA LEU A 49 -2.73 29.62 3.74
C LEU A 49 -2.62 29.40 2.24
N ASP A 50 -1.42 29.54 1.71
CA ASP A 50 -1.10 29.11 0.36
C ASP A 50 -1.08 27.58 0.28
N THR A 51 -1.26 27.03 -0.92
CA THR A 51 -1.34 25.58 -1.15
C THR A 51 -0.13 24.83 -0.61
N HIS A 52 1.07 25.37 -0.83
CA HIS A 52 2.33 24.81 -0.36
C HIS A 52 2.35 24.66 1.17
N THR A 53 2.10 25.74 1.90
CA THR A 53 2.05 25.73 3.37
C THR A 53 0.93 24.84 3.90
N ALA A 54 -0.24 24.83 3.23
CA ALA A 54 -1.34 23.96 3.62
C ALA A 54 -0.99 22.47 3.49
N MET A 55 -0.34 22.06 2.39
CA MET A 55 0.13 20.68 2.20
C MET A 55 1.14 20.28 3.28
N GLU A 56 2.13 21.13 3.56
CA GLU A 56 3.11 20.86 4.63
C GLU A 56 2.45 20.76 6.00
N LEU A 57 1.50 21.64 6.30
CA LEU A 57 0.79 21.63 7.57
C LEU A 57 0.01 20.34 7.76
N LEU A 58 -0.72 19.87 6.73
CA LEU A 58 -1.43 18.57 6.78
C LEU A 58 -0.46 17.41 7.05
N CYS A 59 0.70 17.41 6.38
CA CYS A 59 1.72 16.40 6.60
C CYS A 59 2.28 16.42 8.03
N LEU A 60 2.55 17.61 8.58
CA LEU A 60 3.07 17.76 9.94
C LEU A 60 2.04 17.35 11.00
N ILE A 61 0.78 17.75 10.83
CA ILE A 61 -0.31 17.32 11.72
C ILE A 61 -0.43 15.79 11.70
N GLY A 62 -0.43 15.19 10.50
CA GLY A 62 -0.49 13.73 10.37
C GLY A 62 0.70 13.01 11.00
N ALA A 63 1.92 13.55 10.85
CA ALA A 63 3.11 13.00 11.49
C ALA A 63 3.07 13.12 13.03
N ALA A 64 2.68 14.28 13.54
CA ALA A 64 2.55 14.51 14.97
C ALA A 64 1.46 13.63 15.59
N LEU A 65 0.30 13.52 14.93
CA LEU A 65 -0.81 12.70 15.40
C LEU A 65 -0.47 11.20 15.38
N SER A 66 0.22 10.72 14.34
CA SER A 66 0.66 9.33 14.28
C SER A 66 1.72 9.01 15.35
N LEU A 67 2.67 9.92 15.59
CA LEU A 67 3.65 9.76 16.67
C LEU A 67 2.96 9.77 18.04
N ALA A 68 2.02 10.68 18.27
CA ALA A 68 1.24 10.72 19.50
C ALA A 68 0.44 9.42 19.71
N ALA A 69 -0.18 8.85 18.67
CA ALA A 69 -0.87 7.57 18.75
C ALA A 69 0.08 6.39 19.01
N MET A 70 1.33 6.46 18.55
CA MET A 70 2.34 5.46 18.91
C MET A 70 2.72 5.50 20.39
N LEU A 71 2.85 6.70 20.97
CA LEU A 71 3.33 6.90 22.34
C LEU A 71 2.21 6.81 23.37
N VAL A 72 1.01 7.29 23.04
CA VAL A 72 -0.13 7.43 23.95
C VAL A 72 -1.23 6.45 23.59
N GLU A 73 -1.44 5.46 24.45
CA GLU A 73 -2.46 4.42 24.24
C GLU A 73 -3.88 5.01 24.07
N ALA A 74 -4.21 6.10 24.77
CA ALA A 74 -5.49 6.77 24.69
C ALA A 74 -5.83 7.30 23.29
N LEU A 75 -4.82 7.61 22.46
CA LEU A 75 -4.97 8.10 21.10
C LEU A 75 -5.03 6.98 20.05
N ARG A 76 -4.97 5.71 20.45
CA ARG A 76 -5.22 4.56 19.57
C ARG A 76 -6.74 4.33 19.46
N ASP A 77 -7.43 5.26 18.81
CA ASP A 77 -8.88 5.37 18.78
C ASP A 77 -9.38 5.57 17.35
N SER A 78 -10.59 5.11 17.05
CA SER A 78 -11.22 5.22 15.74
C SER A 78 -11.23 6.65 15.20
N VAL A 79 -11.47 7.65 16.07
CA VAL A 79 -11.50 9.07 15.66
C VAL A 79 -10.13 9.54 15.21
N VAL A 80 -9.07 9.15 15.92
CA VAL A 80 -7.70 9.49 15.55
C VAL A 80 -7.29 8.82 14.24
N PHE A 81 -7.65 7.55 14.04
CA PHE A 81 -7.41 6.87 12.77
C PHE A 81 -8.20 7.48 11.61
N PHE A 82 -9.44 7.91 11.85
CA PHE A 82 -10.21 8.67 10.86
C PHE A 82 -9.51 9.98 10.47
N CYS A 83 -9.01 10.75 11.44
CA CYS A 83 -8.24 11.95 11.16
C CYS A 83 -6.97 11.65 10.34
N LEU A 84 -6.21 10.61 10.69
CA LEU A 84 -5.01 10.20 9.95
C LEU A 84 -5.35 9.78 8.51
N TRP A 85 -6.42 9.02 8.33
CA TRP A 85 -6.92 8.60 7.02
C TRP A 85 -7.34 9.81 6.17
N ALA A 86 -8.13 10.74 6.72
CA ALA A 86 -8.58 11.93 6.03
C ALA A 86 -7.43 12.86 5.63
N LEU A 87 -6.40 13.00 6.49
CA LEU A 87 -5.18 13.75 6.18
C LEU A 87 -4.40 13.11 5.03
N TYR A 88 -4.27 11.79 5.03
CA TYR A 88 -3.55 11.09 3.97
C TYR A 88 -4.32 11.10 2.64
N LEU A 89 -5.64 10.86 2.68
CA LEU A 89 -6.53 10.96 1.53
C LEU A 89 -6.45 12.36 0.90
N SER A 90 -6.42 13.41 1.74
CA SER A 90 -6.29 14.79 1.27
C SER A 90 -5.02 15.03 0.45
N MET A 91 -3.92 14.38 0.83
CA MET A 91 -2.66 14.45 0.08
C MET A 91 -2.70 13.57 -1.17
N TYR A 92 -3.32 12.38 -1.09
CA TYR A 92 -3.48 11.47 -2.22
C TYR A 92 -4.26 12.13 -3.36
N GLN A 93 -5.37 12.80 -3.07
CA GLN A 93 -6.22 13.47 -4.08
C GLN A 93 -5.48 14.50 -4.95
N VAL A 94 -4.39 15.07 -4.43
CA VAL A 94 -3.59 16.09 -5.15
C VAL A 94 -2.25 15.55 -5.60
N GLY A 95 -1.92 14.34 -5.21
CA GLY A 95 -0.58 13.78 -5.31
C GLY A 95 -0.18 13.29 -6.69
N GLN A 96 -1.09 13.28 -7.68
CA GLN A 96 -0.83 12.94 -9.07
C GLN A 96 0.18 11.77 -9.19
N VAL A 97 1.03 11.76 -10.18
CA VAL A 97 2.02 10.69 -10.43
C VAL A 97 2.98 10.40 -9.26
N PHE A 98 3.16 11.33 -8.34
CA PHE A 98 4.06 11.13 -7.20
C PHE A 98 3.41 10.39 -6.01
N LEU A 99 2.08 10.23 -6.00
CA LEU A 99 1.33 9.54 -4.93
C LEU A 99 0.40 8.42 -5.45
N TYR A 100 0.24 8.24 -6.77
CA TYR A 100 -0.64 7.21 -7.35
C TYR A 100 0.08 5.85 -7.46
N PHE A 101 0.53 5.33 -6.32
CA PHE A 101 1.13 4.01 -6.22
C PHE A 101 0.24 3.05 -5.43
N GLN A 102 0.28 1.76 -5.76
CA GLN A 102 -0.53 0.73 -5.09
C GLN A 102 -0.28 0.65 -3.57
N TRP A 103 0.89 1.01 -3.08
CA TRP A 103 1.15 1.06 -1.64
C TRP A 103 0.54 2.27 -0.94
N ASP A 104 0.33 3.39 -1.65
CA ASP A 104 -0.42 4.52 -1.12
C ASP A 104 -1.90 4.16 -1.01
N ASN A 105 -2.46 3.45 -2.00
CA ASN A 105 -3.81 2.89 -1.97
C ASN A 105 -3.95 1.86 -0.84
N LEU A 106 -2.96 0.96 -0.68
CA LEU A 106 -2.95 -0.02 0.40
C LEU A 106 -2.94 0.66 1.77
N LEU A 107 -2.20 1.76 1.93
CA LEU A 107 -2.17 2.52 3.19
C LEU A 107 -3.53 3.18 3.48
N LEU A 108 -4.22 3.70 2.46
CA LEU A 108 -5.56 4.27 2.61
C LEU A 108 -6.59 3.19 2.97
N GLU A 109 -6.62 2.07 2.28
CA GLU A 109 -7.51 0.95 2.60
C GLU A 109 -7.22 0.39 3.99
N THR A 110 -5.97 0.13 4.33
CA THR A 110 -5.57 -0.31 5.68
C THR A 110 -5.95 0.73 6.75
N GLY A 111 -5.73 2.01 6.47
CA GLY A 111 -6.08 3.11 7.37
C GLY A 111 -7.59 3.16 7.64
N PHE A 112 -8.40 2.94 6.61
CA PHE A 112 -9.84 2.86 6.78
C PHE A 112 -10.27 1.63 7.61
N LEU A 113 -9.67 0.47 7.36
CA LEU A 113 -9.90 -0.72 8.19
C LEU A 113 -9.49 -0.50 9.66
N CYS A 114 -8.42 0.26 9.90
CA CYS A 114 -8.04 0.63 11.26
C CYS A 114 -9.11 1.45 11.99
N ILE A 115 -9.90 2.28 11.28
CA ILE A 115 -11.03 3.01 11.87
C ILE A 115 -12.08 2.03 12.39
N LEU A 116 -12.34 0.95 11.64
CA LEU A 116 -13.33 -0.07 12.00
C LEU A 116 -12.84 -1.00 13.14
N VAL A 117 -11.54 -1.29 13.16
CA VAL A 117 -10.92 -2.20 14.15
C VAL A 117 -10.65 -1.49 15.48
N ALA A 118 -10.28 -0.21 15.45
CA ALA A 118 -9.89 0.52 16.65
C ALA A 118 -11.07 0.76 17.61
N PRO A 119 -10.78 0.88 18.92
CA PRO A 119 -11.81 1.22 19.89
C PRO A 119 -12.33 2.66 19.68
N LEU A 120 -13.59 2.90 19.98
CA LEU A 120 -14.21 4.22 19.96
C LEU A 120 -14.31 4.79 21.40
N THR A 121 -13.16 4.92 22.06
CA THR A 121 -13.10 5.27 23.50
C THR A 121 -13.31 6.74 23.76
N ILE A 122 -12.90 7.62 22.86
CA ILE A 122 -13.08 9.08 22.99
C ILE A 122 -14.57 9.42 23.13
N ILE A 123 -15.44 8.71 22.42
CA ILE A 123 -16.89 8.95 22.45
C ILE A 123 -17.57 8.09 23.53
N ARG A 124 -17.12 6.85 23.73
CA ARG A 124 -17.82 5.85 24.57
C ARG A 124 -17.20 5.58 25.94
N GLY A 125 -15.97 6.03 26.17
CA GLY A 125 -15.28 5.87 27.45
C GLY A 125 -14.84 4.44 27.84
N SER A 126 -15.18 3.40 27.07
CA SER A 126 -14.85 1.99 27.37
C SER A 126 -13.84 1.40 26.39
N ARG A 127 -12.84 0.67 26.93
CA ARG A 127 -11.77 0.00 26.19
C ARG A 127 -11.87 -1.53 26.22
N GLY A 128 -12.98 -2.08 26.69
CA GLY A 128 -13.14 -3.53 26.75
C GLY A 128 -13.11 -4.19 25.38
N VAL A 129 -12.74 -5.47 25.31
CA VAL A 129 -12.90 -6.33 24.13
C VAL A 129 -14.38 -6.35 23.75
N ARG A 130 -14.66 -6.24 22.44
CA ARG A 130 -16.01 -6.21 21.89
C ARG A 130 -16.26 -7.46 21.06
N GLU A 131 -17.47 -7.94 21.08
CA GLU A 131 -17.84 -9.16 20.36
C GLU A 131 -17.66 -9.04 18.84
N HIS A 132 -17.80 -7.84 18.31
CA HIS A 132 -17.63 -7.57 16.86
C HIS A 132 -16.18 -7.36 16.43
N ASP A 133 -15.22 -7.31 17.35
CA ASP A 133 -13.79 -7.09 16.98
C ASP A 133 -13.28 -8.17 16.02
N HIS A 134 -13.75 -9.42 16.16
CA HIS A 134 -13.40 -10.51 15.24
C HIS A 134 -13.92 -10.27 13.82
N VAL A 135 -15.13 -9.69 13.67
CA VAL A 135 -15.74 -9.40 12.37
C VAL A 135 -14.96 -8.31 11.63
N THR A 136 -14.62 -7.21 12.32
CA THR A 136 -13.84 -6.13 11.70
C THR A 136 -12.41 -6.54 11.44
N PHE A 137 -11.82 -7.35 12.32
CA PHE A 137 -10.46 -7.87 12.15
C PHE A 137 -10.36 -8.89 10.99
N TRP A 138 -11.44 -9.60 10.68
CA TRP A 138 -11.52 -10.47 9.52
C TRP A 138 -11.27 -9.71 8.20
N LEU A 139 -11.74 -8.47 8.08
CA LEU A 139 -11.50 -7.64 6.89
C LEU A 139 -10.01 -7.39 6.62
N THR A 140 -9.19 -7.23 7.66
CA THR A 140 -7.73 -7.07 7.49
C THR A 140 -7.09 -8.34 6.93
N ARG A 141 -7.59 -9.52 7.32
CA ARG A 141 -7.18 -10.81 6.77
C ARG A 141 -7.61 -10.97 5.32
N TRP A 142 -8.83 -10.53 4.99
CA TRP A 142 -9.32 -10.51 3.62
C TRP A 142 -8.52 -9.57 2.72
N LEU A 143 -8.13 -8.38 3.21
CA LEU A 143 -7.26 -7.47 2.49
C LEU A 143 -5.89 -8.11 2.21
N LEU A 144 -5.29 -8.74 3.21
CA LEU A 144 -4.02 -9.46 3.02
C LEU A 144 -4.15 -10.57 1.97
N PHE A 145 -5.26 -11.32 1.99
CA PHE A 145 -5.54 -12.36 0.98
C PHE A 145 -5.59 -11.76 -0.42
N ARG A 146 -6.38 -10.70 -0.63
CA ARG A 146 -6.49 -10.04 -1.95
C ARG A 146 -5.14 -9.51 -2.41
N LEU A 147 -4.39 -8.88 -1.52
CA LEU A 147 -3.07 -8.33 -1.83
C LEU A 147 -2.11 -9.43 -2.33
N MET A 148 -1.98 -10.51 -1.58
CA MET A 148 -1.00 -11.56 -1.89
C MET A 148 -1.44 -12.39 -3.10
N PHE A 149 -2.68 -12.84 -3.10
CA PHE A 149 -3.21 -13.68 -4.18
C PHE A 149 -3.22 -12.95 -5.53
N ALA A 150 -3.70 -11.70 -5.57
CA ALA A 150 -3.69 -10.92 -6.80
C ALA A 150 -2.27 -10.62 -7.30
N SER A 151 -1.31 -10.37 -6.39
CA SER A 151 0.11 -10.16 -6.77
C SER A 151 0.74 -11.41 -7.38
N GLY A 152 0.40 -12.61 -6.87
CA GLY A 152 0.86 -13.86 -7.46
C GLY A 152 0.22 -14.13 -8.82
N VAL A 153 -1.09 -13.96 -8.90
CA VAL A 153 -1.86 -14.19 -10.14
C VAL A 153 -1.41 -13.27 -11.27
N VAL A 154 -1.22 -11.98 -11.00
CA VAL A 154 -0.86 -11.01 -12.05
C VAL A 154 0.49 -11.30 -12.71
N LYS A 155 1.44 -11.92 -12.00
CA LYS A 155 2.74 -12.32 -12.55
C LYS A 155 2.59 -13.34 -13.68
N LEU A 156 1.60 -14.23 -13.56
CA LEU A 156 1.33 -15.26 -14.56
C LEU A 156 0.34 -14.76 -15.63
N THR A 157 -0.72 -14.04 -15.28
CA THR A 157 -1.69 -13.51 -16.25
C THR A 157 -1.09 -12.45 -17.18
N SER A 158 -0.07 -11.71 -16.75
CA SER A 158 0.62 -10.71 -17.58
C SER A 158 1.46 -11.29 -18.73
N ARG A 159 1.57 -12.60 -18.84
CA ARG A 159 2.37 -13.33 -19.85
C ARG A 159 3.85 -12.90 -19.89
N CYS A 160 4.40 -12.42 -18.79
CA CYS A 160 5.80 -12.03 -18.73
C CYS A 160 6.71 -13.27 -18.92
N PRO A 161 7.58 -13.29 -19.95
CA PRO A 161 8.39 -14.47 -20.25
C PRO A 161 9.36 -14.83 -19.12
N THR A 162 9.83 -13.85 -18.35
CA THR A 162 10.78 -14.10 -17.26
C THR A 162 10.08 -14.74 -16.04
N TRP A 163 8.82 -14.36 -15.74
CA TRP A 163 8.04 -15.04 -14.72
C TRP A 163 7.68 -16.47 -15.14
N TRP A 164 7.25 -16.66 -16.37
CA TRP A 164 6.97 -18.00 -16.92
C TRP A 164 8.22 -18.86 -17.04
N GLY A 165 9.35 -18.28 -17.41
CA GLY A 165 10.64 -18.96 -17.51
C GLY A 165 11.33 -19.17 -16.15
N LEU A 166 10.73 -18.74 -15.04
CA LEU A 166 11.31 -18.74 -13.68
C LEU A 166 12.62 -17.93 -13.58
N THR A 167 12.91 -17.06 -14.56
CA THR A 167 14.15 -16.26 -14.62
C THR A 167 13.97 -14.83 -14.09
N ALA A 168 12.80 -14.51 -13.53
CA ALA A 168 12.52 -13.15 -13.09
C ALA A 168 13.57 -12.59 -12.11
N LEU A 169 14.02 -13.39 -11.14
CA LEU A 169 15.01 -12.94 -10.15
C LEU A 169 16.43 -12.76 -10.72
N THR A 170 16.75 -13.35 -11.89
CA THR A 170 18.05 -13.11 -12.56
C THR A 170 18.16 -11.69 -13.13
N TYR A 171 17.05 -10.97 -13.24
CA TYR A 171 16.99 -9.57 -13.67
C TYR A 171 16.55 -8.63 -12.55
N HIS A 172 15.68 -9.11 -11.66
CA HIS A 172 15.00 -8.29 -10.66
C HIS A 172 15.94 -7.45 -9.80
N TYR A 173 17.00 -8.05 -9.29
CA TYR A 173 17.88 -7.43 -8.30
C TYR A 173 18.60 -6.18 -8.81
N GLU A 174 19.00 -6.15 -10.08
CA GLU A 174 19.65 -4.99 -10.68
C GLU A 174 18.66 -4.00 -11.32
N THR A 175 17.44 -4.47 -11.71
CA THR A 175 16.49 -3.67 -12.47
C THR A 175 15.36 -3.04 -11.63
N GLN A 176 15.24 -3.38 -10.36
CA GLN A 176 14.27 -2.78 -9.44
C GLN A 176 14.52 -1.29 -9.22
N CYS A 177 13.50 -0.52 -8.78
CA CYS A 177 13.58 0.94 -8.69
C CYS A 177 14.81 1.45 -7.93
N ILE A 178 15.01 1.01 -6.70
CA ILE A 178 16.16 1.38 -5.87
C ILE A 178 16.70 0.10 -5.22
N PRO A 179 17.74 -0.53 -5.78
CA PRO A 179 18.39 -1.70 -5.19
C PRO A 179 19.01 -1.40 -3.83
N THR A 180 19.20 -2.43 -3.02
CA THR A 180 20.03 -2.39 -1.80
C THR A 180 21.44 -2.93 -2.09
N PRO A 181 22.42 -2.74 -1.19
CA PRO A 181 23.71 -3.40 -1.33
C PRO A 181 23.60 -4.93 -1.38
N LEU A 182 22.65 -5.52 -0.65
CA LEU A 182 22.43 -6.96 -0.65
C LEU A 182 21.85 -7.48 -1.97
N ALA A 183 21.24 -6.62 -2.78
CA ALA A 183 20.76 -6.97 -4.11
C ALA A 183 21.89 -7.44 -5.04
N TRP A 184 23.08 -6.87 -4.92
CA TRP A 184 24.25 -7.29 -5.69
C TRP A 184 24.62 -8.75 -5.36
N PHE A 185 24.64 -9.12 -4.07
CA PHE A 185 24.94 -10.50 -3.65
C PHE A 185 23.82 -11.46 -4.08
N ALA A 186 22.56 -11.06 -3.93
CA ALA A 186 21.43 -11.87 -4.36
C ALA A 186 21.39 -12.08 -5.88
N HIS A 187 21.84 -11.11 -6.66
CA HIS A 187 21.96 -11.21 -8.12
C HIS A 187 23.00 -12.27 -8.56
N HIS A 188 24.05 -12.46 -7.76
CA HIS A 188 25.13 -13.42 -8.05
C HIS A 188 24.89 -14.82 -7.43
N LEU A 189 23.74 -15.07 -6.83
CA LEU A 189 23.35 -16.43 -6.41
C LEU A 189 23.23 -17.36 -7.63
N PRO A 190 23.49 -18.66 -7.46
CA PRO A 190 23.33 -19.62 -8.54
C PRO A 190 21.93 -19.52 -9.20
N VAL A 191 21.89 -19.62 -10.54
CA VAL A 191 20.64 -19.47 -11.31
C VAL A 191 19.56 -20.48 -10.86
N TRP A 192 19.97 -21.72 -10.51
CA TRP A 192 19.00 -22.70 -10.00
C TRP A 192 18.33 -22.25 -8.70
N TRP A 193 19.08 -21.58 -7.81
CA TRP A 193 18.54 -21.05 -6.55
C TRP A 193 17.57 -19.90 -6.82
N GLN A 194 17.90 -19.00 -7.73
CA GLN A 194 17.02 -17.89 -8.12
C GLN A 194 15.72 -18.42 -8.74
N LYS A 195 15.80 -19.44 -9.64
CA LYS A 195 14.60 -20.10 -10.20
C LYS A 195 13.75 -20.77 -9.13
N PHE A 196 14.38 -21.49 -8.19
CA PHE A 196 13.70 -22.11 -7.07
C PHE A 196 13.03 -21.05 -6.16
N SER A 197 13.65 -19.90 -5.94
CA SER A 197 13.09 -18.79 -5.19
C SER A 197 11.87 -18.16 -5.89
N VAL A 198 11.82 -18.16 -7.23
CA VAL A 198 10.61 -17.78 -7.98
C VAL A 198 9.46 -18.75 -7.73
N VAL A 199 9.74 -20.06 -7.70
CA VAL A 199 8.74 -21.08 -7.33
C VAL A 199 8.23 -20.81 -5.91
N GLY A 200 9.14 -20.57 -4.95
CA GLY A 200 8.80 -20.19 -3.58
C GLY A 200 7.89 -18.95 -3.53
N THR A 201 8.16 -17.96 -4.34
CA THR A 201 7.31 -16.75 -4.45
C THR A 201 5.89 -17.12 -4.90
N PHE A 202 5.72 -17.94 -5.93
CA PHE A 202 4.40 -18.40 -6.37
C PHE A 202 3.66 -19.20 -5.29
N VAL A 203 4.36 -20.07 -4.57
CA VAL A 203 3.76 -20.82 -3.46
C VAL A 203 3.26 -19.87 -2.36
N ILE A 204 4.07 -18.89 -1.99
CA ILE A 204 3.74 -17.93 -0.91
C ILE A 204 2.64 -16.96 -1.33
N GLU A 205 2.60 -16.54 -2.59
CA GLU A 205 1.63 -15.55 -3.07
C GLU A 205 0.34 -16.20 -3.60
N ILE A 206 0.35 -17.43 -4.11
CA ILE A 206 -0.84 -18.07 -4.71
C ILE A 206 -1.43 -19.13 -3.79
N ALA A 207 -0.63 -20.08 -3.27
CA ALA A 207 -1.14 -21.20 -2.49
C ALA A 207 -1.34 -20.86 -1.01
N ALA A 208 -0.36 -20.23 -0.36
CA ALA A 208 -0.41 -19.93 1.07
C ALA A 208 -1.56 -19.00 1.49
N PRO A 209 -2.04 -18.02 0.69
CA PRO A 209 -3.16 -17.16 1.07
C PRO A 209 -4.44 -17.92 1.42
N PHE A 210 -4.74 -19.03 0.79
CA PHE A 210 -5.91 -19.85 1.14
C PHE A 210 -5.84 -20.39 2.58
N LEU A 211 -4.65 -20.57 3.13
CA LEU A 211 -4.45 -21.01 4.51
C LEU A 211 -4.78 -19.93 5.53
N PHE A 212 -4.93 -18.66 5.14
CA PHE A 212 -5.31 -17.54 6.04
C PHE A 212 -6.66 -17.77 6.70
N PHE A 213 -7.57 -18.46 6.00
CA PHE A 213 -8.92 -18.79 6.48
C PHE A 213 -9.02 -20.19 7.09
N SER A 214 -7.91 -20.90 7.17
CA SER A 214 -7.91 -22.25 7.76
C SER A 214 -8.33 -22.22 9.24
N PRO A 215 -9.28 -23.07 9.65
CA PRO A 215 -9.60 -23.27 11.06
C PRO A 215 -8.46 -23.92 11.85
N LEU A 216 -7.54 -24.60 11.14
CA LEU A 216 -6.38 -25.23 11.75
C LEU A 216 -5.29 -24.21 12.03
N ARG A 217 -5.04 -23.98 13.32
CA ARG A 217 -4.12 -22.96 13.83
C ARG A 217 -2.72 -23.06 13.20
N ARG A 218 -2.16 -24.27 13.08
CA ARG A 218 -0.79 -24.47 12.59
C ARG A 218 -0.64 -24.11 11.11
N LEU A 219 -1.66 -24.36 10.27
CA LEU A 219 -1.68 -23.95 8.86
C LEU A 219 -1.68 -22.43 8.75
N ARG A 220 -2.52 -21.76 9.54
CA ARG A 220 -2.59 -20.29 9.56
C ARG A 220 -1.28 -19.67 10.06
N LEU A 221 -0.68 -20.20 11.12
CA LEU A 221 0.63 -19.74 11.61
C LEU A 221 1.76 -20.06 10.61
N GLY A 222 1.73 -21.21 9.96
CA GLY A 222 2.70 -21.55 8.90
C GLY A 222 2.64 -20.54 7.75
N SER A 223 1.43 -20.17 7.31
CA SER A 223 1.28 -19.15 6.28
C SER A 223 1.76 -17.76 6.74
N PHE A 224 1.56 -17.40 8.02
CA PHE A 224 2.13 -16.19 8.60
C PHE A 224 3.65 -16.14 8.46
N TYR A 225 4.34 -17.21 8.85
CA TYR A 225 5.81 -17.27 8.74
C TYR A 225 6.30 -17.22 7.30
N LEU A 226 5.57 -17.83 6.36
CA LEU A 226 5.88 -17.72 4.93
C LEU A 226 5.74 -16.29 4.43
N GLN A 227 4.71 -15.56 4.84
CA GLN A 227 4.55 -14.13 4.51
C GLN A 227 5.68 -13.31 5.10
N VAL A 228 6.02 -13.49 6.38
CA VAL A 228 7.13 -12.79 7.02
C VAL A 228 8.44 -13.06 6.29
N LEU A 229 8.72 -14.30 5.94
CA LEU A 229 9.92 -14.70 5.18
C LEU A 229 10.01 -13.92 3.86
N LEU A 230 8.93 -13.93 3.07
CA LEU A 230 8.90 -13.23 1.78
C LEU A 230 9.13 -11.72 1.96
N GLN A 231 8.43 -11.07 2.90
CA GLN A 231 8.57 -9.64 3.13
C GLN A 231 9.98 -9.25 3.60
N VAL A 232 10.59 -10.05 4.48
CA VAL A 232 11.96 -9.84 4.95
C VAL A 232 12.97 -9.96 3.80
N LEU A 233 12.84 -10.99 2.95
CA LEU A 233 13.71 -11.15 1.79
C LEU A 233 13.59 -9.97 0.79
N ILE A 234 12.37 -9.47 0.57
CA ILE A 234 12.15 -8.29 -0.28
C ILE A 234 12.80 -7.04 0.32
N VAL A 235 12.65 -6.78 1.64
CA VAL A 235 13.28 -5.63 2.32
C VAL A 235 14.81 -5.70 2.25
N LEU A 236 15.37 -6.89 2.39
CA LEU A 236 16.82 -7.05 2.33
C LEU A 236 17.38 -6.80 0.93
N SER A 237 16.65 -7.20 -0.11
CA SER A 237 17.09 -7.09 -1.50
C SER A 237 16.66 -5.79 -2.20
N GLY A 238 15.68 -5.03 -1.67
CA GLY A 238 15.14 -3.86 -2.33
C GLY A 238 14.53 -2.82 -1.38
N ASN A 239 14.44 -1.58 -1.85
CA ASN A 239 13.89 -0.45 -1.13
C ASN A 239 12.44 -0.19 -1.60
N TYR A 240 11.48 -0.96 -1.09
CA TYR A 240 10.05 -0.81 -1.40
C TYR A 240 9.29 0.02 -0.35
N ASN A 241 9.94 1.07 0.17
CA ASN A 241 9.37 2.02 1.14
C ASN A 241 8.73 1.33 2.37
N PHE A 242 7.58 1.82 2.81
CA PHE A 242 6.79 1.27 3.91
C PHE A 242 5.92 0.07 3.53
N PHE A 243 5.85 -0.31 2.24
CA PHE A 243 4.97 -1.36 1.74
C PHE A 243 5.14 -2.69 2.47
N ASN A 244 6.39 -3.16 2.60
CA ASN A 244 6.67 -4.43 3.27
C ASN A 244 6.31 -4.39 4.76
N LEU A 245 6.58 -3.27 5.45
CA LEU A 245 6.20 -3.09 6.86
C LEU A 245 4.67 -3.09 7.02
N LEU A 246 3.95 -2.49 6.08
CA LEU A 246 2.49 -2.49 6.06
C LEU A 246 1.94 -3.90 5.84
N THR A 247 2.52 -4.66 4.92
CA THR A 247 2.15 -6.06 4.68
C THR A 247 2.45 -6.95 5.89
N LEU A 248 3.58 -6.73 6.57
CA LEU A 248 3.88 -7.39 7.85
C LEU A 248 2.85 -7.04 8.92
N ALA A 249 2.43 -5.78 9.02
CA ALA A 249 1.38 -5.36 9.94
C ALA A 249 0.03 -6.04 9.63
N LEU A 250 -0.36 -6.15 8.36
CA LEU A 250 -1.54 -6.91 7.95
C LEU A 250 -1.42 -8.40 8.28
N SER A 251 -0.22 -8.98 8.16
CA SER A 251 0.05 -10.39 8.47
C SER A 251 -0.17 -10.71 9.96
N LEU A 252 -0.08 -9.72 10.87
CA LEU A 252 -0.43 -9.93 12.28
C LEU A 252 -1.88 -10.38 12.47
N SER A 253 -2.77 -10.15 11.49
CA SER A 253 -4.14 -10.67 11.50
C SER A 253 -4.23 -12.19 11.50
N LEU A 254 -3.16 -12.88 11.16
CA LEU A 254 -3.07 -14.34 11.15
C LEU A 254 -2.70 -14.95 12.52
N LEU A 255 -2.20 -14.11 13.42
CA LEU A 255 -1.80 -14.54 14.77
C LEU A 255 -3.02 -14.70 15.69
N ASP A 256 -2.81 -15.46 16.75
CA ASP A 256 -3.73 -15.61 17.87
C ASP A 256 -3.06 -15.23 19.20
N ASP A 257 -3.86 -15.02 20.23
CA ASP A 257 -3.39 -14.56 21.54
C ASP A 257 -2.41 -15.56 22.17
N GLN A 258 -2.63 -16.87 22.02
CA GLN A 258 -1.71 -17.90 22.53
C GLN A 258 -0.32 -17.77 21.92
N HIS A 259 -0.23 -17.45 20.62
CA HIS A 259 1.06 -17.32 19.95
C HIS A 259 1.79 -16.06 20.42
N VAL A 260 1.08 -14.95 20.61
CA VAL A 260 1.63 -13.70 21.15
C VAL A 260 2.07 -13.89 22.60
N LEU A 261 1.26 -14.56 23.43
CA LEU A 261 1.62 -14.91 24.81
C LEU A 261 2.86 -15.81 24.88
N PHE A 262 2.97 -16.78 23.99
CA PHE A 262 4.18 -17.61 23.88
C PHE A 262 5.43 -16.75 23.58
N TRP A 263 5.36 -15.80 22.64
CA TRP A 263 6.48 -14.89 22.37
C TRP A 263 6.83 -14.01 23.58
N LEU A 264 5.82 -13.58 24.34
CA LEU A 264 5.99 -12.78 25.55
C LEU A 264 6.40 -13.62 26.76
N ARG A 265 6.62 -14.94 26.59
CA ARG A 265 6.96 -15.90 27.67
C ARG A 265 5.98 -15.85 28.84
N ARG A 266 4.72 -15.60 28.60
CA ARG A 266 3.65 -15.66 29.61
C ARG A 266 3.03 -17.05 29.57
N ALA A 267 2.88 -17.67 30.76
CA ALA A 267 2.26 -18.99 30.86
C ALA A 267 0.82 -18.94 30.38
N ASP A 268 0.47 -19.88 29.49
CA ASP A 268 -0.91 -20.12 29.07
C ASP A 268 -1.56 -21.06 30.07
N THR A 269 -2.63 -20.59 30.73
CA THR A 269 -3.37 -21.38 31.72
C THR A 269 -4.54 -22.16 31.09
N THR A 270 -4.65 -22.16 29.75
CA THR A 270 -5.71 -22.90 29.06
C THR A 270 -5.41 -24.39 29.05
N ASP A 271 -6.18 -25.10 29.85
CA ASP A 271 -6.19 -26.57 29.92
C ASP A 271 -6.67 -27.16 28.57
N ASN A 272 -5.74 -27.64 27.76
CA ASN A 272 -6.03 -28.21 26.45
C ASN A 272 -6.49 -29.68 26.61
N ASN A 273 -7.68 -29.89 27.12
CA ASN A 273 -8.32 -31.21 27.23
C ASN A 273 -8.92 -31.66 25.87
N LYS A 274 -8.13 -31.54 24.79
CA LYS A 274 -8.53 -32.06 23.47
C LYS A 274 -8.29 -33.59 23.43
N SER A 275 -9.27 -34.32 22.93
CA SER A 275 -9.08 -35.78 22.75
C SER A 275 -7.87 -36.05 21.84
N ARG A 276 -7.05 -37.06 22.20
CA ARG A 276 -5.86 -37.44 21.43
C ARG A 276 -6.21 -37.76 19.96
N LEU A 277 -7.36 -38.36 19.73
CA LEU A 277 -7.85 -38.66 18.38
C LEU A 277 -8.05 -37.40 17.54
N TRP A 278 -8.69 -36.40 18.09
CA TRP A 278 -8.90 -35.11 17.39
C TRP A 278 -7.57 -34.41 17.06
N ALA A 279 -6.60 -34.43 17.97
CA ALA A 279 -5.27 -33.88 17.72
C ALA A 279 -4.53 -34.62 16.58
N TRP A 280 -4.65 -35.93 16.52
CA TRP A 280 -4.10 -36.76 15.43
C TRP A 280 -4.78 -36.46 14.09
N LEU A 281 -6.10 -36.33 14.05
CA LEU A 281 -6.83 -35.99 12.83
C LEU A 281 -6.42 -34.60 12.31
N CYS A 282 -6.32 -33.60 13.17
CA CYS A 282 -5.83 -32.27 12.78
C CYS A 282 -4.40 -32.35 12.21
N TYR A 283 -3.51 -33.13 12.83
CA TYR A 283 -2.14 -33.31 12.35
C TYR A 283 -2.08 -33.99 10.97
N LEU A 284 -2.89 -35.01 10.74
CA LEU A 284 -2.98 -35.67 9.44
C LEU A 284 -3.48 -34.69 8.34
N VAL A 285 -4.50 -33.88 8.65
CA VAL A 285 -4.99 -32.89 7.70
C VAL A 285 -3.91 -31.84 7.42
N GLU A 286 -3.21 -31.35 8.44
CA GLU A 286 -2.10 -30.40 8.28
C GLU A 286 -1.00 -30.99 7.39
N LEU A 287 -0.62 -32.23 7.63
CA LEU A 287 0.38 -32.95 6.83
C LEU A 287 -0.09 -33.12 5.37
N ALA A 288 -1.35 -33.49 5.17
CA ALA A 288 -1.94 -33.67 3.85
C ALA A 288 -1.95 -32.37 3.07
N VAL A 289 -2.30 -31.23 3.70
CA VAL A 289 -2.32 -29.89 3.05
C VAL A 289 -0.90 -29.47 2.65
N TRP A 290 0.09 -29.60 3.55
CA TRP A 290 1.47 -29.27 3.19
C TRP A 290 2.02 -30.19 2.11
N SER A 291 1.70 -31.47 2.17
CA SER A 291 2.09 -32.43 1.14
C SER A 291 1.46 -32.12 -0.21
N LEU A 292 0.20 -31.69 -0.23
CA LEU A 292 -0.49 -31.23 -1.46
C LEU A 292 0.18 -29.99 -2.06
N ILE A 293 0.56 -29.01 -1.24
CA ILE A 293 1.26 -27.80 -1.71
C ILE A 293 2.63 -28.17 -2.30
N VAL A 294 3.40 -29.01 -1.61
CA VAL A 294 4.71 -29.45 -2.09
C VAL A 294 4.58 -30.30 -3.37
N PHE A 295 3.68 -31.25 -3.39
CA PHE A 295 3.44 -32.12 -4.55
C PHE A 295 2.93 -31.32 -5.76
N GLY A 296 1.97 -30.40 -5.53
CA GLY A 296 1.50 -29.48 -6.56
C GLY A 296 2.64 -28.63 -7.12
N SER A 297 3.52 -28.13 -6.25
CA SER A 297 4.70 -27.35 -6.67
C SER A 297 5.66 -28.18 -7.53
N ILE A 298 5.89 -29.46 -7.17
CA ILE A 298 6.74 -30.39 -7.94
C ILE A 298 6.15 -30.60 -9.33
N ILE A 299 4.84 -30.82 -9.45
CA ILE A 299 4.16 -31.05 -10.73
C ILE A 299 4.13 -29.77 -11.57
N CYS A 300 3.69 -28.64 -10.98
CA CYS A 300 3.52 -27.40 -11.72
C CYS A 300 4.84 -26.80 -12.22
N PHE A 301 5.94 -27.07 -11.52
CA PHE A 301 7.25 -26.49 -11.84
C PHE A 301 8.33 -27.53 -12.15
N ASP A 302 7.96 -28.78 -12.42
CA ASP A 302 8.86 -29.88 -12.81
C ASP A 302 10.15 -29.90 -11.95
N LEU A 303 9.98 -29.87 -10.62
CA LEU A 303 11.10 -29.79 -9.69
C LEU A 303 11.84 -31.16 -9.64
N LYS A 304 13.10 -31.16 -10.05
CA LYS A 304 13.96 -32.34 -10.04
C LYS A 304 15.28 -32.05 -9.34
N MET A 305 15.73 -32.95 -8.48
CA MET A 305 17.01 -32.83 -7.82
C MET A 305 18.10 -33.47 -8.70
N ASP A 306 19.03 -32.65 -9.15
CA ASP A 306 20.26 -33.10 -9.84
C ASP A 306 21.34 -33.33 -8.79
N THR A 307 21.48 -34.57 -8.37
CA THR A 307 22.46 -34.95 -7.33
C THR A 307 23.91 -34.83 -7.79
N ALA A 308 24.15 -34.88 -9.10
CA ALA A 308 25.49 -34.69 -9.66
C ALA A 308 25.98 -33.27 -9.58
N LYS A 309 25.05 -32.31 -9.68
CA LYS A 309 25.35 -30.86 -9.63
C LYS A 309 24.99 -30.22 -8.30
N ASN A 310 24.45 -30.97 -7.35
CA ASN A 310 23.85 -30.42 -6.11
C ASN A 310 22.92 -29.23 -6.39
N ALA A 311 22.06 -29.36 -7.37
CA ALA A 311 21.20 -28.31 -7.86
C ALA A 311 19.76 -28.80 -8.04
N ILE A 312 18.79 -27.88 -7.90
CA ILE A 312 17.38 -28.16 -8.20
C ILE A 312 17.07 -27.60 -9.58
N SER A 313 16.73 -28.46 -10.53
CA SER A 313 16.20 -28.01 -11.80
C SER A 313 14.72 -27.68 -11.65
N SER A 314 14.30 -26.55 -12.19
CA SER A 314 12.92 -26.08 -12.17
C SER A 314 12.53 -25.50 -13.52
N ARG A 315 11.33 -25.84 -13.98
CA ARG A 315 10.74 -25.38 -15.23
C ARG A 315 9.22 -25.34 -15.08
N THR A 316 8.58 -24.30 -15.55
CA THR A 316 7.12 -24.22 -15.59
C THR A 316 6.57 -25.33 -16.49
N ALA A 317 5.80 -26.23 -15.92
CA ALA A 317 5.18 -27.36 -16.62
C ALA A 317 3.72 -27.09 -17.02
N ILE A 318 3.09 -26.08 -16.40
CA ILE A 318 1.72 -25.65 -16.72
C ILE A 318 1.70 -24.72 -17.92
N THR A 319 0.62 -24.79 -18.70
CA THR A 319 0.37 -23.87 -19.81
C THR A 319 -0.44 -22.67 -19.33
N PHE A 320 -0.40 -21.58 -20.09
CA PHE A 320 -1.24 -20.40 -19.84
C PHE A 320 -2.74 -20.73 -19.82
N HIS A 321 -3.18 -21.62 -20.72
CA HIS A 321 -4.57 -22.08 -20.75
C HIS A 321 -4.95 -22.84 -19.46
N GLN A 322 -4.12 -23.73 -19.00
CA GLN A 322 -4.36 -24.45 -17.72
C GLN A 322 -4.41 -23.51 -16.53
N PHE A 323 -3.55 -22.49 -16.52
CA PHE A 323 -3.57 -21.47 -15.45
C PHE A 323 -4.86 -20.64 -15.49
N ASN A 324 -5.32 -20.22 -16.68
CA ASN A 324 -6.61 -19.53 -16.81
C ASN A 324 -7.79 -20.41 -16.39
N GLN A 325 -7.77 -21.70 -16.72
CA GLN A 325 -8.80 -22.64 -16.25
C GLN A 325 -8.77 -22.78 -14.71
N PHE A 326 -7.58 -22.82 -14.12
CA PHE A 326 -7.43 -22.78 -12.66
C PHE A 326 -8.09 -21.50 -12.08
N LEU A 327 -7.82 -20.31 -12.65
CA LEU A 327 -8.43 -19.06 -12.18
C LEU A 327 -9.95 -19.09 -12.29
N LYS A 328 -10.52 -19.51 -13.43
CA LYS A 328 -11.97 -19.67 -13.61
C LYS A 328 -12.58 -20.60 -12.55
N THR A 329 -11.86 -21.67 -12.21
CA THR A 329 -12.32 -22.66 -11.23
C THR A 329 -12.21 -22.12 -9.81
N VAL A 330 -11.18 -21.33 -9.47
CA VAL A 330 -10.84 -20.96 -8.08
C VAL A 330 -11.48 -19.64 -7.67
N THR A 331 -11.70 -18.70 -8.59
CA THR A 331 -12.19 -17.34 -8.24
C THR A 331 -13.54 -17.38 -7.54
N ILE A 332 -14.53 -18.09 -8.08
CA ILE A 332 -15.86 -18.16 -7.45
C ILE A 332 -15.82 -18.91 -6.11
N PRO A 333 -15.20 -20.11 -5.99
CA PRO A 333 -15.04 -20.76 -4.69
C PRO A 333 -14.30 -19.92 -3.65
N SER A 334 -13.29 -19.15 -4.03
CA SER A 334 -12.59 -18.25 -3.09
C SER A 334 -13.49 -17.15 -2.54
N ILE A 335 -14.41 -16.60 -3.36
CA ILE A 335 -15.45 -15.67 -2.92
C ILE A 335 -16.36 -16.36 -1.88
N TRP A 336 -16.81 -17.60 -2.18
CA TRP A 336 -17.66 -18.34 -1.26
C TRP A 336 -16.94 -18.70 0.06
N ILE A 337 -15.66 -19.01 0.03
CA ILE A 337 -14.84 -19.18 1.25
C ILE A 337 -14.87 -17.86 2.07
N GLY A 338 -14.73 -16.72 1.41
CA GLY A 338 -14.86 -15.42 2.04
C GLY A 338 -16.25 -15.21 2.67
N VAL A 339 -17.32 -15.44 1.91
CA VAL A 339 -18.72 -15.33 2.38
C VAL A 339 -18.96 -16.21 3.60
N LEU A 340 -18.63 -17.51 3.49
CA LEU A 340 -18.88 -18.49 4.57
C LEU A 340 -18.06 -18.15 5.82
N SER A 341 -16.79 -17.78 5.63
CA SER A 341 -15.88 -17.43 6.71
C SER A 341 -16.33 -16.14 7.43
N LEU A 342 -16.73 -15.10 6.69
CA LEU A 342 -17.27 -13.87 7.28
C LEU A 342 -18.58 -14.12 7.99
N THR A 343 -19.50 -14.86 7.36
CA THR A 343 -20.79 -15.23 7.95
C THR A 343 -20.59 -16.00 9.25
N TRP A 344 -19.63 -16.91 9.30
CA TRP A 344 -19.28 -17.65 10.52
C TRP A 344 -18.84 -16.71 11.66
N GLU A 345 -17.95 -15.74 11.37
CA GLU A 345 -17.53 -14.75 12.37
C GLU A 345 -18.69 -13.86 12.83
N MET A 346 -19.57 -13.46 11.90
CA MET A 346 -20.76 -12.68 12.24
C MET A 346 -21.73 -13.45 13.13
N ILE A 347 -22.04 -14.70 12.78
CA ILE A 347 -22.91 -15.58 13.59
C ILE A 347 -22.29 -15.79 14.97
N THR A 348 -21.00 -16.09 15.04
CA THR A 348 -20.29 -16.32 16.30
C THR A 348 -20.31 -15.06 17.18
N ALA A 349 -20.10 -13.87 16.61
CA ALA A 349 -20.18 -12.60 17.33
C ALA A 349 -21.61 -12.37 17.87
N MET A 350 -22.64 -12.64 17.08
CA MET A 350 -24.04 -12.53 17.52
C MET A 350 -24.38 -13.50 18.66
N PHE A 351 -23.91 -14.77 18.56
CA PHE A 351 -24.08 -15.73 19.65
C PHE A 351 -23.39 -15.30 20.94
N ARG A 352 -22.18 -14.79 20.87
CA ARG A 352 -21.47 -14.26 22.05
C ARG A 352 -22.25 -13.09 22.67
N CYS A 353 -22.77 -12.17 21.86
CA CYS A 353 -23.64 -11.10 22.36
C CYS A 353 -24.87 -11.64 23.08
N ALA A 354 -25.51 -12.67 22.54
CA ALA A 354 -26.70 -13.29 23.13
C ALA A 354 -26.40 -14.01 24.45
N CYS A 355 -25.20 -14.57 24.63
CA CYS A 355 -24.78 -15.29 25.84
C CYS A 355 -24.27 -14.36 26.96
N VAL A 356 -24.02 -13.08 26.70
CA VAL A 356 -23.64 -12.13 27.76
C VAL A 356 -24.83 -11.84 28.65
N SER A 357 -24.85 -12.45 29.83
CA SER A 357 -25.90 -12.31 30.85
C SER A 357 -25.92 -10.91 31.46
N GLY A 358 -26.88 -10.11 31.12
CA GLY A 358 -27.06 -8.76 31.65
C GLY A 358 -28.20 -8.03 30.94
N PHE A 359 -29.41 -8.27 31.43
CA PHE A 359 -30.65 -8.01 30.71
C PHE A 359 -30.86 -6.53 30.27
N LEU A 360 -31.36 -6.35 29.10
CA LEU A 360 -31.95 -5.24 28.35
C LEU A 360 -31.02 -4.09 27.93
N LYS A 361 -30.46 -3.24 28.78
CA LYS A 361 -29.72 -2.04 28.30
C LYS A 361 -28.35 -2.34 27.70
N ARG A 362 -27.57 -3.26 28.28
CA ARG A 362 -26.29 -3.69 27.71
C ARG A 362 -26.48 -4.57 26.48
N PHE A 363 -27.46 -5.46 26.51
CA PHE A 363 -27.79 -6.36 25.41
C PHE A 363 -28.18 -5.58 24.14
N CYS A 364 -29.15 -4.66 24.22
CA CYS A 364 -29.54 -3.86 23.05
C CYS A 364 -28.39 -3.04 22.46
N GLY A 365 -27.59 -2.39 23.30
CA GLY A 365 -26.44 -1.61 22.81
C GLY A 365 -25.36 -2.47 22.13
N THR A 366 -25.05 -3.63 22.71
CA THR A 366 -24.04 -4.55 22.18
C THR A 366 -24.51 -5.17 20.87
N VAL A 367 -25.78 -5.62 20.81
CA VAL A 367 -26.38 -6.17 19.57
C VAL A 367 -26.42 -5.12 18.46
N GLN A 368 -26.88 -3.89 18.75
CA GLN A 368 -26.92 -2.82 17.75
C GLN A 368 -25.54 -2.55 17.15
N TRP A 369 -24.49 -2.50 17.98
CA TRP A 369 -23.13 -2.26 17.49
C TRP A 369 -22.57 -3.45 16.73
N THR A 370 -22.90 -4.68 17.13
CA THR A 370 -22.49 -5.88 16.42
C THR A 370 -23.18 -5.96 15.06
N VAL A 371 -24.47 -5.63 14.99
CA VAL A 371 -25.22 -5.56 13.70
C VAL A 371 -24.62 -4.48 12.80
N LEU A 372 -24.33 -3.28 13.34
CA LEU A 372 -23.72 -2.21 12.56
C LEU A 372 -22.34 -2.60 12.03
N ALA A 373 -21.49 -3.21 12.88
CA ALA A 373 -20.18 -3.69 12.46
C ALA A 373 -20.26 -4.82 11.42
N ALA A 374 -21.22 -5.73 11.58
CA ALA A 374 -21.48 -6.79 10.62
C ALA A 374 -21.96 -6.23 9.27
N ALA A 375 -22.86 -5.25 9.28
CA ALA A 375 -23.32 -4.58 8.06
C ALA A 375 -22.17 -3.84 7.34
N ALA A 376 -21.36 -3.09 8.09
CA ALA A 376 -20.19 -2.42 7.54
C ALA A 376 -19.18 -3.42 6.95
N ALA A 377 -18.93 -4.54 7.63
CA ALA A 377 -18.03 -5.58 7.15
C ALA A 377 -18.57 -6.26 5.88
N ALA A 378 -19.86 -6.57 5.83
CA ALA A 378 -20.52 -7.14 4.67
C ALA A 378 -20.47 -6.19 3.47
N ALA A 379 -20.73 -4.89 3.68
CA ALA A 379 -20.64 -3.87 2.63
C ALA A 379 -19.21 -3.75 2.11
N MET A 380 -18.21 -3.63 2.98
CA MET A 380 -16.79 -3.57 2.59
C MET A 380 -16.34 -4.82 1.85
N PHE A 381 -16.75 -6.00 2.32
CA PHE A 381 -16.46 -7.26 1.62
C PHE A 381 -17.09 -7.26 0.22
N THR A 382 -18.39 -6.91 0.10
CA THR A 382 -19.13 -6.92 -1.16
C THR A 382 -18.49 -5.97 -2.18
N VAL A 383 -18.20 -4.73 -1.79
CA VAL A 383 -17.55 -3.75 -2.66
C VAL A 383 -16.15 -4.22 -3.08
N SER A 384 -15.43 -4.93 -2.19
CA SER A 384 -14.09 -5.44 -2.49
C SER A 384 -14.07 -6.56 -3.53
N LEU A 385 -15.22 -7.16 -3.86
CA LEU A 385 -15.31 -8.17 -4.90
C LEU A 385 -15.12 -7.56 -6.29
N VAL A 386 -15.42 -6.28 -6.50
CA VAL A 386 -15.21 -5.61 -7.79
C VAL A 386 -13.73 -5.65 -8.19
N PRO A 387 -12.80 -5.03 -7.45
CA PRO A 387 -11.37 -5.09 -7.82
C PRO A 387 -10.77 -6.50 -7.66
N TYR A 388 -11.35 -7.37 -6.83
CA TYR A 388 -10.91 -8.77 -6.72
C TYR A 388 -11.16 -9.53 -8.02
N THR A 389 -12.31 -9.35 -8.65
CA THR A 389 -12.70 -10.07 -9.86
C THR A 389 -12.02 -9.54 -11.13
N TYR A 390 -11.27 -8.43 -11.11
CA TYR A 390 -10.46 -7.97 -12.25
C TYR A 390 -9.42 -9.00 -12.73
N MET A 391 -9.12 -10.01 -11.90
CA MET A 391 -8.23 -11.11 -12.27
C MET A 391 -8.85 -12.05 -13.32
N GLU A 392 -10.19 -12.11 -13.39
CA GLU A 392 -10.92 -13.07 -14.22
C GLU A 392 -12.21 -12.43 -14.77
N ARG A 393 -12.23 -12.20 -16.10
CA ARG A 393 -13.28 -11.43 -16.79
C ARG A 393 -14.68 -12.02 -16.62
N ASP A 394 -14.82 -13.35 -16.73
CA ASP A 394 -16.15 -14.00 -16.65
C ASP A 394 -16.77 -13.86 -15.25
N SER A 395 -15.94 -13.89 -14.19
CA SER A 395 -16.37 -13.67 -12.81
C SER A 395 -16.75 -12.21 -12.58
N HIS A 396 -16.00 -11.28 -13.17
CA HIS A 396 -16.32 -9.86 -13.13
C HIS A 396 -17.65 -9.55 -13.79
N ALA A 397 -17.89 -10.12 -14.97
CA ALA A 397 -19.15 -9.95 -15.71
C ALA A 397 -20.39 -10.46 -14.94
N ARG A 398 -20.22 -11.45 -14.05
CA ARG A 398 -21.31 -12.01 -13.22
C ARG A 398 -21.63 -11.21 -11.96
N LEU A 399 -20.84 -10.19 -11.64
CA LEU A 399 -21.15 -9.34 -10.49
C LEU A 399 -22.42 -8.53 -10.75
N TRP A 400 -23.23 -8.42 -9.69
CA TRP A 400 -24.45 -7.61 -9.76
C TRP A 400 -24.10 -6.13 -10.02
N PRO A 401 -24.77 -5.48 -11.00
CA PRO A 401 -24.47 -4.10 -11.40
C PRO A 401 -24.51 -3.11 -10.22
N GLY A 402 -25.42 -3.30 -9.25
CA GLY A 402 -25.49 -2.48 -8.04
C GLY A 402 -24.20 -2.46 -7.23
N VAL A 403 -23.42 -3.56 -7.21
CA VAL A 403 -22.13 -3.61 -6.51
C VAL A 403 -21.08 -2.78 -7.25
N ARG A 404 -21.07 -2.81 -8.59
CA ARG A 404 -20.17 -1.99 -9.40
C ARG A 404 -20.47 -0.50 -9.19
N ARG A 405 -21.73 -0.11 -9.32
CA ARG A 405 -22.17 1.27 -9.06
C ARG A 405 -21.79 1.76 -7.66
N THR A 406 -21.93 0.92 -6.64
CA THR A 406 -21.48 1.24 -5.28
C THR A 406 -19.97 1.40 -5.20
N TYR A 407 -19.20 0.55 -5.90
CA TYR A 407 -17.74 0.68 -5.96
C TYR A 407 -17.33 2.02 -6.60
N GLU A 408 -17.90 2.41 -7.73
CA GLU A 408 -17.63 3.69 -8.43
C GLU A 408 -17.90 4.90 -7.53
N LEU A 409 -18.97 4.86 -6.72
CA LEU A 409 -19.30 5.92 -5.76
C LEU A 409 -18.25 6.07 -4.65
N VAL A 410 -17.65 4.96 -4.19
CA VAL A 410 -16.70 4.96 -3.09
C VAL A 410 -15.24 4.96 -3.55
N ASP A 411 -14.94 4.71 -4.82
CA ASP A 411 -13.59 4.64 -5.38
C ASP A 411 -12.78 5.91 -5.08
N ARG A 412 -13.38 7.09 -5.23
CA ARG A 412 -12.73 8.38 -4.89
C ARG A 412 -12.20 8.47 -3.46
N TYR A 413 -12.72 7.68 -2.53
CA TYR A 413 -12.28 7.61 -1.15
C TYR A 413 -11.20 6.55 -0.91
N GLN A 414 -10.85 5.79 -1.93
CA GLN A 414 -9.84 4.73 -1.87
C GLN A 414 -10.06 3.72 -0.73
N LEU A 415 -11.33 3.36 -0.52
CA LEU A 415 -11.73 2.42 0.55
C LEU A 415 -11.39 0.98 0.20
N VAL A 416 -11.40 0.66 -1.10
CA VAL A 416 -11.12 -0.68 -1.63
C VAL A 416 -10.37 -0.52 -2.95
N ASN A 417 -9.29 -1.30 -3.14
CA ASN A 417 -8.41 -1.15 -4.29
C ASN A 417 -8.03 -2.49 -4.92
N SER A 418 -7.58 -2.46 -6.17
CA SER A 418 -6.97 -3.59 -6.86
C SER A 418 -5.46 -3.63 -6.60
N TYR A 419 -4.91 -4.83 -6.54
CA TYR A 419 -3.48 -5.06 -6.32
C TYR A 419 -2.92 -5.99 -7.38
N GLY A 420 -1.67 -5.73 -7.78
CA GLY A 420 -1.00 -6.54 -8.80
C GLY A 420 0.47 -6.12 -8.92
N LEU A 421 1.25 -6.42 -7.88
CA LEU A 421 2.65 -5.99 -7.76
C LEU A 421 3.59 -6.89 -8.57
N PHE A 422 4.64 -6.27 -9.11
CA PHE A 422 5.68 -6.96 -9.90
C PHE A 422 5.11 -7.71 -11.12
N ARG A 423 4.16 -7.09 -11.79
CA ARG A 423 3.43 -7.66 -12.92
C ARG A 423 4.35 -8.15 -14.04
N ARG A 424 5.32 -7.31 -14.45
CA ARG A 424 6.29 -7.61 -15.50
C ARG A 424 7.69 -7.23 -15.04
N MET A 425 8.70 -8.00 -15.44
CA MET A 425 10.09 -7.58 -15.27
C MET A 425 10.45 -6.54 -16.32
N THR A 426 11.15 -5.52 -15.86
CA THR A 426 11.70 -4.44 -16.68
C THR A 426 13.20 -4.64 -16.82
N GLY A 427 13.81 -4.04 -17.85
CA GLY A 427 15.27 -4.03 -17.99
C GLY A 427 15.87 -5.40 -18.34
N VAL A 428 15.14 -6.27 -19.01
CA VAL A 428 15.73 -7.42 -19.72
C VAL A 428 16.65 -6.83 -20.81
N GLY A 429 17.97 -7.04 -20.71
CA GLY A 429 18.96 -6.38 -21.56
C GLY A 429 19.61 -5.15 -20.92
N GLY A 430 19.50 -5.01 -19.61
CA GLY A 430 20.11 -3.94 -18.80
C GLY A 430 19.06 -2.99 -18.20
N ARG A 431 19.35 -2.53 -17.01
CA ARG A 431 18.54 -1.55 -16.29
C ARG A 431 18.56 -0.20 -17.03
N PRO A 432 17.44 0.35 -17.53
CA PRO A 432 17.44 1.69 -18.09
C PRO A 432 17.58 2.73 -16.96
N GLU A 433 18.45 3.71 -17.14
CA GLU A 433 18.66 4.84 -16.24
C GLU A 433 18.82 6.14 -17.02
N VAL A 434 18.18 7.20 -16.57
CA VAL A 434 18.33 8.54 -17.13
C VAL A 434 19.33 9.32 -16.30
N VAL A 435 20.38 9.81 -16.97
CA VAL A 435 21.42 10.67 -16.40
C VAL A 435 21.21 12.10 -16.94
N ILE A 436 21.02 13.05 -16.04
CA ILE A 436 20.88 14.46 -16.38
C ILE A 436 22.26 15.10 -16.31
N GLU A 437 22.59 15.91 -17.30
CA GLU A 437 23.83 16.67 -17.38
C GLU A 437 23.52 18.15 -17.54
N GLY A 438 24.30 18.97 -16.86
CA GLY A 438 24.30 20.42 -17.01
C GLY A 438 25.60 20.95 -17.55
N SER A 439 25.57 22.15 -18.16
CA SER A 439 26.72 22.86 -18.66
C SER A 439 26.56 24.37 -18.58
N HIS A 440 27.67 25.12 -18.42
CA HIS A 440 27.65 26.58 -18.51
C HIS A 440 27.97 27.07 -19.94
N ASP A 441 28.74 26.32 -20.71
CA ASP A 441 29.30 26.70 -22.02
C ASP A 441 28.76 25.87 -23.19
N GLY A 442 27.96 24.80 -22.92
CA GLY A 442 27.48 23.85 -23.91
C GLY A 442 28.54 22.86 -24.41
N ILE A 443 29.77 22.91 -23.88
CA ILE A 443 30.92 22.07 -24.26
C ILE A 443 31.28 21.12 -23.13
N THR A 444 31.46 21.66 -21.92
CA THR A 444 31.81 20.91 -20.71
C THR A 444 30.58 20.51 -19.97
N TRP A 445 30.32 19.21 -19.86
CA TRP A 445 29.15 18.67 -19.24
C TRP A 445 29.47 18.00 -17.91
N MET A 446 28.63 18.25 -16.89
CA MET A 446 28.73 17.67 -15.55
C MET A 446 27.44 16.93 -15.22
N GLU A 447 27.58 15.69 -14.74
CA GLU A 447 26.43 14.88 -14.33
C GLU A 447 25.80 15.44 -13.05
N ILE A 448 24.45 15.44 -13.00
CA ILE A 448 23.67 15.80 -11.81
C ILE A 448 23.25 14.50 -11.12
N GLU A 449 23.96 14.18 -10.03
CA GLU A 449 23.74 12.93 -9.29
C GLU A 449 22.54 13.06 -8.34
N PHE A 450 21.75 11.98 -8.29
CA PHE A 450 20.63 11.81 -7.35
C PHE A 450 21.10 11.02 -6.12
N MET A 451 20.46 11.26 -4.97
CA MET A 451 20.87 10.66 -3.70
C MET A 451 20.71 9.14 -3.64
N TYR A 452 19.70 8.58 -4.29
CA TYR A 452 19.28 7.21 -4.01
C TYR A 452 19.22 6.31 -5.25
N LYS A 453 18.89 6.85 -6.41
CA LYS A 453 18.90 6.05 -7.65
C LYS A 453 20.34 5.75 -8.09
N PRO A 454 20.57 4.66 -8.82
CA PRO A 454 21.88 4.42 -9.45
C PRO A 454 22.33 5.59 -10.31
N GLY A 455 23.55 6.03 -10.13
CA GLY A 455 24.21 7.13 -10.83
C GLY A 455 25.70 6.89 -10.86
N ASN A 456 26.40 7.22 -9.77
CA ASN A 456 27.83 6.98 -9.60
C ASN A 456 28.13 5.47 -9.61
N LEU A 457 29.01 5.07 -10.53
CA LEU A 457 29.35 3.65 -10.74
C LEU A 457 30.07 3.01 -9.55
N SER A 458 30.78 3.80 -8.76
CA SER A 458 31.55 3.34 -7.61
C SER A 458 30.77 3.42 -6.29
N ALA A 459 29.63 4.14 -6.27
CA ALA A 459 28.82 4.24 -5.08
C ALA A 459 27.98 2.97 -4.84
N PRO A 460 27.95 2.43 -3.61
CA PRO A 460 27.07 1.33 -3.28
C PRO A 460 25.60 1.76 -3.36
N PRO A 461 24.68 0.87 -3.75
CA PRO A 461 23.26 1.13 -3.59
C PRO A 461 22.91 1.50 -2.14
N ALA A 462 21.97 2.41 -1.94
CA ALA A 462 21.64 2.92 -0.61
C ALA A 462 20.56 2.06 0.08
N MET A 463 20.63 1.94 1.42
CA MET A 463 19.53 1.43 2.24
C MET A 463 18.62 2.60 2.63
N VAL A 464 17.37 2.59 2.16
CA VAL A 464 16.46 3.74 2.27
C VAL A 464 15.15 3.39 2.99
N THR A 465 14.74 2.12 2.97
CA THR A 465 13.51 1.63 3.64
C THR A 465 13.47 2.13 5.11
N PRO A 466 12.34 2.61 5.63
CA PRO A 466 11.00 2.66 5.04
C PRO A 466 10.65 3.97 4.33
N HIS A 467 11.65 4.79 4.00
CA HIS A 467 11.45 6.03 3.26
C HIS A 467 11.26 5.76 1.75
N GLN A 468 10.37 6.52 1.11
CA GLN A 468 10.25 6.56 -0.34
C GLN A 468 10.78 7.90 -0.87
N PRO A 469 11.92 7.92 -1.56
CA PRO A 469 12.38 9.09 -2.32
C PRO A 469 11.58 9.16 -3.63
N ARG A 470 10.50 9.94 -3.62
CA ARG A 470 9.49 9.90 -4.69
C ARG A 470 10.00 10.37 -6.04
N LEU A 471 10.93 11.33 -6.07
CA LEU A 471 11.53 11.79 -7.31
C LEU A 471 12.45 10.72 -7.91
N ASP A 472 13.33 10.08 -7.10
CA ASP A 472 14.19 8.98 -7.56
C ASP A 472 13.37 7.81 -8.12
N TRP A 473 12.22 7.49 -7.48
CA TRP A 473 11.29 6.49 -7.98
C TRP A 473 10.69 6.88 -9.34
N GLN A 474 10.29 8.14 -9.50
CA GLN A 474 9.73 8.62 -10.77
C GLN A 474 10.78 8.67 -11.88
N MET A 475 12.06 8.93 -11.55
CA MET A 475 13.15 8.86 -12.53
C MET A 475 13.30 7.44 -13.11
N TRP A 476 13.10 6.40 -12.28
CA TRP A 476 13.10 5.03 -12.77
C TRP A 476 11.91 4.76 -13.72
N PHE A 477 10.70 5.24 -13.39
CA PHE A 477 9.56 5.12 -14.30
C PHE A 477 9.78 5.91 -15.61
N ALA A 478 10.34 7.10 -15.54
CA ALA A 478 10.65 7.89 -16.74
C ALA A 478 11.62 7.15 -17.67
N ALA A 479 12.60 6.43 -17.12
CA ALA A 479 13.55 5.67 -17.91
C ALA A 479 12.95 4.49 -18.69
N LEU A 480 11.72 4.04 -18.33
CA LEU A 480 11.03 2.93 -18.99
C LEU A 480 10.30 3.33 -20.28
N GLY A 481 10.11 4.61 -20.53
CA GLY A 481 9.40 5.13 -21.70
C GLY A 481 10.05 6.41 -22.25
N PRO A 482 9.47 7.06 -23.25
CA PRO A 482 9.95 8.35 -23.75
C PRO A 482 9.61 9.49 -22.78
N HIS A 483 10.41 10.55 -22.82
CA HIS A 483 10.21 11.74 -21.98
C HIS A 483 8.85 12.43 -22.17
N THR A 484 8.22 12.25 -23.33
CA THR A 484 6.90 12.82 -23.65
C THR A 484 5.78 12.28 -22.74
N GLN A 485 5.94 11.07 -22.21
CA GLN A 485 5.03 10.46 -21.25
C GLN A 485 5.25 10.96 -19.80
N ALA A 486 6.30 11.76 -19.58
CA ALA A 486 6.65 12.30 -18.26
C ALA A 486 6.74 13.85 -18.28
N PRO A 487 5.60 14.58 -18.41
CA PRO A 487 5.63 16.06 -18.47
C PRO A 487 6.32 16.72 -17.28
N TRP A 488 6.29 16.09 -16.10
CA TRP A 488 7.00 16.54 -14.91
C TRP A 488 8.52 16.58 -15.12
N PHE A 489 9.07 15.73 -16.01
CA PHE A 489 10.50 15.73 -16.33
C PHE A 489 10.91 17.01 -17.08
N THR A 490 10.11 17.46 -18.06
CA THR A 490 10.30 18.76 -18.72
C THR A 490 10.31 19.91 -17.72
N SER A 491 9.41 19.86 -16.74
CA SER A 491 9.42 20.85 -15.65
C SER A 491 10.68 20.74 -14.78
N LEU A 492 11.16 19.54 -14.50
CA LEU A 492 12.42 19.34 -13.77
C LEU A 492 13.58 20.01 -14.49
N MET A 493 13.73 19.77 -15.81
CA MET A 493 14.78 20.41 -16.63
C MET A 493 14.69 21.96 -16.57
N TYR A 494 13.47 22.49 -16.68
CA TYR A 494 13.22 23.93 -16.58
C TYR A 494 13.59 24.49 -15.19
N ARG A 495 13.24 23.79 -14.09
CA ARG A 495 13.57 24.23 -12.73
C ARG A 495 15.07 24.16 -12.43
N LEU A 496 15.79 23.20 -13.00
CA LEU A 496 17.25 23.13 -12.90
C LEU A 496 17.92 24.32 -13.60
N LEU A 497 17.46 24.70 -14.80
CA LEU A 497 17.92 25.90 -15.51
C LEU A 497 17.64 27.20 -14.71
N GLN A 498 16.55 27.23 -13.93
CA GLN A 498 16.22 28.36 -13.06
C GLN A 498 16.99 28.36 -11.72
N GLY A 499 17.69 27.27 -11.38
CA GLY A 499 18.37 27.12 -10.08
C GLY A 499 17.40 27.09 -8.90
N LYS A 500 16.19 26.52 -9.07
CA LYS A 500 15.18 26.48 -8.01
C LYS A 500 15.62 25.57 -6.86
N ARG A 501 15.96 26.18 -5.73
CA ARG A 501 16.55 25.51 -4.56
C ARG A 501 15.66 24.40 -4.02
N ASP A 502 14.36 24.58 -3.95
CA ASP A 502 13.43 23.58 -3.45
C ASP A 502 13.41 22.30 -4.29
N VAL A 503 13.64 22.42 -5.61
CA VAL A 503 13.78 21.27 -6.53
C VAL A 503 15.15 20.62 -6.40
N ILE A 504 16.22 21.43 -6.28
CA ILE A 504 17.58 20.90 -6.06
C ILE A 504 17.65 20.09 -4.77
N GLU A 505 17.00 20.52 -3.69
CA GLU A 505 16.92 19.79 -2.42
C GLU A 505 16.20 18.42 -2.51
N LEU A 506 15.35 18.21 -3.54
CA LEU A 506 14.78 16.89 -3.83
C LEU A 506 15.81 15.93 -4.41
N ILE A 507 16.77 16.45 -5.18
CA ILE A 507 17.82 15.68 -5.85
C ILE A 507 18.97 15.42 -4.87
N GLN A 508 19.44 16.49 -4.19
CA GLN A 508 20.58 16.46 -3.28
C GLN A 508 20.32 17.32 -2.06
N THR A 509 20.29 16.68 -0.89
CA THR A 509 20.06 17.39 0.38
C THR A 509 21.22 18.29 0.75
N ASP A 510 22.44 17.83 0.51
CA ASP A 510 23.65 18.65 0.66
C ASP A 510 23.90 19.42 -0.63
N VAL A 511 23.45 20.67 -0.65
CA VAL A 511 23.54 21.55 -1.81
C VAL A 511 25.00 21.76 -2.25
N SER A 512 25.99 21.60 -1.35
CA SER A 512 27.42 21.74 -1.70
C SER A 512 27.92 20.65 -2.66
N GLN A 513 27.27 19.49 -2.65
CA GLN A 513 27.58 18.38 -3.59
C GLN A 513 26.92 18.55 -4.96
N TYR A 514 26.00 19.50 -5.10
CA TYR A 514 25.36 19.80 -6.38
C TYR A 514 26.32 20.63 -7.27
N PRO A 515 26.68 20.16 -8.48
CA PRO A 515 27.71 20.80 -9.29
C PRO A 515 27.45 22.28 -9.61
N PHE A 516 26.17 22.65 -9.69
CA PHE A 516 25.70 24.00 -10.06
C PHE A 516 25.16 24.80 -8.86
N HIS A 517 25.74 24.57 -7.66
CA HIS A 517 25.25 25.21 -6.41
C HIS A 517 25.52 26.72 -6.37
N GLN A 518 26.55 27.20 -7.06
CA GLN A 518 26.90 28.63 -7.11
C GLN A 518 26.14 29.36 -8.20
N GLN A 519 26.08 28.78 -9.39
CA GLN A 519 25.39 29.33 -10.54
C GLN A 519 24.61 28.23 -11.27
N PRO A 520 23.33 28.47 -11.64
CA PRO A 520 22.57 27.51 -12.41
C PRO A 520 23.23 27.18 -13.76
N PRO A 521 23.04 25.97 -14.30
CA PRO A 521 23.54 25.61 -15.61
C PRO A 521 22.84 26.45 -16.70
N ALA A 522 23.58 26.86 -17.74
CA ALA A 522 22.99 27.54 -18.89
C ALA A 522 22.28 26.55 -19.83
N TYR A 523 22.79 25.33 -19.89
CA TYR A 523 22.27 24.26 -20.73
C TYR A 523 22.05 22.99 -19.87
N VAL A 524 21.01 22.23 -20.17
CA VAL A 524 20.75 20.91 -19.61
C VAL A 524 20.34 19.93 -20.70
N ARG A 525 20.71 18.68 -20.55
CA ARG A 525 20.30 17.55 -21.40
C ARG A 525 20.16 16.29 -20.57
N ALA A 526 19.62 15.23 -21.13
CA ALA A 526 19.60 13.92 -20.46
C ALA A 526 19.86 12.79 -21.45
N HIS A 527 20.64 11.83 -21.01
CA HIS A 527 20.96 10.62 -21.77
C HIS A 527 20.41 9.40 -21.04
N ARG A 528 19.95 8.40 -21.82
CA ARG A 528 19.61 7.09 -21.29
C ARG A 528 20.80 6.17 -21.44
N TYR A 529 21.07 5.45 -20.34
CA TYR A 529 22.09 4.43 -20.24
C TYR A 529 21.46 3.10 -19.84
N ARG A 530 22.12 1.99 -20.22
CA ARG A 530 21.86 0.67 -19.66
C ARG A 530 22.90 0.38 -18.60
N TYR A 531 22.41 -0.03 -17.41
CA TYR A 531 23.23 -0.35 -16.25
C TYR A 531 23.13 -1.84 -15.95
N TRP A 532 24.24 -2.41 -15.49
CA TRP A 532 24.31 -3.79 -14.97
C TRP A 532 25.15 -3.79 -13.70
N PHE A 533 24.89 -4.72 -12.81
CA PHE A 533 25.83 -5.02 -11.75
C PHE A 533 27.15 -5.54 -12.31
N THR A 534 28.25 -5.18 -11.66
CA THR A 534 29.58 -5.73 -11.99
C THR A 534 29.67 -7.18 -11.55
N GLN A 535 30.44 -7.98 -12.28
CA GLN A 535 30.71 -9.38 -11.94
C GLN A 535 31.82 -9.49 -10.89
N PRO A 536 31.77 -10.49 -9.99
CA PRO A 536 32.90 -10.84 -9.14
C PRO A 536 34.14 -11.10 -10.00
N LYS A 537 35.34 -10.76 -9.51
CA LYS A 537 36.57 -11.06 -10.20
C LYS A 537 36.85 -12.57 -10.21
N ALA A 538 37.69 -13.02 -11.15
CA ALA A 538 38.03 -14.44 -11.29
C ALA A 538 38.71 -15.05 -10.06
N ASP A 539 39.36 -14.24 -9.24
CA ASP A 539 39.96 -14.62 -7.95
C ASP A 539 38.97 -14.63 -6.78
N GLY A 540 37.68 -14.37 -7.05
CA GLY A 540 36.63 -14.28 -6.04
C GLY A 540 36.61 -12.96 -5.27
N SER A 541 37.51 -12.00 -5.60
CA SER A 541 37.51 -10.69 -4.97
C SER A 541 36.38 -9.79 -5.51
N TYR A 542 36.01 -8.78 -4.70
CA TYR A 542 34.98 -7.83 -5.09
C TYR A 542 35.50 -6.82 -6.08
N PRO A 543 34.70 -6.42 -7.10
CA PRO A 543 35.07 -5.35 -8.02
C PRO A 543 35.12 -3.99 -7.30
N GLU A 544 35.88 -3.05 -7.81
CA GLU A 544 36.00 -1.68 -7.29
C GLU A 544 34.74 -0.86 -7.52
N ARG A 545 33.97 -1.22 -8.55
CA ARG A 545 32.74 -0.54 -8.95
C ARG A 545 31.54 -1.46 -8.74
N TRP A 546 30.43 -0.90 -8.35
CA TRP A 546 29.15 -1.62 -8.20
C TRP A 546 28.44 -1.81 -9.52
N TRP A 547 28.59 -0.83 -10.44
CA TRP A 547 27.87 -0.75 -11.69
C TRP A 547 28.82 -0.63 -12.88
N ARG A 548 28.38 -1.18 -14.00
CA ARG A 548 28.86 -0.85 -15.33
C ARG A 548 27.72 -0.25 -16.14
N ARG A 549 27.98 0.70 -17.03
CA ARG A 549 26.96 1.29 -17.88
C ARG A 549 27.43 1.39 -19.33
N VAL A 550 26.45 1.39 -20.25
CA VAL A 550 26.65 1.62 -21.69
C VAL A 550 25.61 2.66 -22.11
N TYR A 551 26.01 3.58 -22.96
CA TYR A 551 25.13 4.57 -23.57
C TYR A 551 24.06 3.86 -24.40
N ASP A 552 22.79 4.29 -24.28
CA ASP A 552 21.65 3.74 -25.02
C ASP A 552 21.16 4.76 -26.06
N GLU A 553 20.66 5.92 -25.62
CA GLU A 553 20.15 6.97 -26.49
C GLU A 553 20.10 8.34 -25.82
N GLU A 554 19.84 9.38 -26.60
CA GLU A 554 19.50 10.69 -26.07
C GLU A 554 18.05 10.65 -25.57
N PHE A 555 17.88 10.84 -24.24
CA PHE A 555 16.55 10.80 -23.60
C PHE A 555 15.83 12.15 -23.70
N TYR A 556 16.55 13.24 -23.50
CA TYR A 556 16.03 14.60 -23.56
C TYR A 556 17.04 15.52 -24.23
N PRO A 557 16.60 16.29 -25.26
CA PRO A 557 17.52 17.12 -26.03
C PRO A 557 18.12 18.24 -25.19
N THR A 558 19.23 18.81 -25.69
CA THR A 558 19.87 19.96 -25.07
C THR A 558 18.94 21.17 -25.12
N VAL A 559 18.65 21.74 -23.96
CA VAL A 559 17.77 22.92 -23.83
C VAL A 559 18.42 23.99 -22.94
N HIS A 560 18.00 25.23 -23.15
CA HIS A 560 18.36 26.40 -22.34
C HIS A 560 17.13 27.25 -22.06
N LEU A 561 17.22 28.22 -21.15
CA LEU A 561 16.14 29.17 -20.93
C LEU A 561 15.84 29.98 -22.20
N GLY A 562 14.55 30.07 -22.57
CA GLY A 562 14.11 30.71 -23.82
C GLY A 562 14.14 29.80 -25.05
N HIS A 563 14.55 28.52 -24.93
CA HIS A 563 14.47 27.56 -26.03
C HIS A 563 13.02 27.31 -26.45
N THR A 564 12.70 27.52 -27.73
CA THR A 564 11.31 27.50 -28.26
C THR A 564 10.58 26.16 -28.01
N ALA A 565 11.29 25.02 -28.19
CA ALA A 565 10.70 23.71 -27.95
C ALA A 565 10.39 23.49 -26.46
N LEU A 566 11.30 23.89 -25.56
CA LEU A 566 11.07 23.84 -24.11
C LEU A 566 9.84 24.67 -23.73
N GLU A 567 9.76 25.91 -24.22
CA GLU A 567 8.65 26.81 -23.93
C GLU A 567 7.31 26.28 -24.47
N SER A 568 7.32 25.68 -25.68
CA SER A 568 6.15 25.04 -26.26
C SER A 568 5.64 23.90 -25.38
N MET A 569 6.52 22.98 -24.98
CA MET A 569 6.16 21.86 -24.09
C MET A 569 5.64 22.34 -22.73
N LEU A 570 6.29 23.36 -22.13
CA LEU A 570 5.82 23.94 -20.86
C LEU A 570 4.44 24.57 -20.98
N ASN A 571 4.17 25.28 -22.09
CA ASN A 571 2.86 25.89 -22.35
C ASN A 571 1.79 24.85 -22.61
N GLN A 572 2.06 23.82 -23.41
CA GLN A 572 1.15 22.70 -23.72
C GLN A 572 0.68 22.02 -22.43
N HIS A 573 1.58 21.75 -21.51
CA HIS A 573 1.26 21.10 -20.24
C HIS A 573 0.91 22.07 -19.10
N GLY A 574 0.90 23.38 -19.36
CA GLY A 574 0.62 24.42 -18.36
C GLY A 574 1.62 24.42 -17.19
N LEU A 575 2.89 24.14 -17.48
CA LEU A 575 3.99 24.03 -16.51
C LEU A 575 4.81 25.31 -16.37
N LYS A 576 4.59 26.30 -17.25
CA LYS A 576 5.26 27.59 -17.17
C LYS A 576 4.69 28.44 -16.02
N ASP A 577 5.55 29.21 -15.38
CA ASP A 577 5.15 30.12 -14.31
C ASP A 577 4.11 31.11 -14.81
N LYS A 578 2.93 31.16 -14.18
CA LYS A 578 1.79 32.01 -14.62
C LYS A 578 1.69 33.32 -13.89
N SER A 579 2.42 33.54 -12.80
CA SER A 579 2.33 34.71 -11.96
C SER A 579 3.60 34.90 -11.14
N PRO A 580 3.95 36.15 -10.76
CA PRO A 580 5.00 36.31 -9.76
C PRO A 580 4.65 35.54 -8.50
N ALA A 581 5.67 34.91 -7.91
CA ALA A 581 5.52 34.10 -6.70
C ALA A 581 4.73 34.89 -5.66
N ARG A 582 3.62 34.32 -5.17
CA ARG A 582 2.87 34.95 -4.08
C ARG A 582 3.78 35.06 -2.87
N PRO A 583 3.81 36.24 -2.18
CA PRO A 583 4.64 36.36 -0.99
C PRO A 583 4.25 35.30 0.02
N MET A 584 5.25 34.63 0.59
CA MET A 584 5.05 33.58 1.59
C MET A 584 4.19 34.12 2.74
N SER A 585 3.21 33.33 3.16
CA SER A 585 2.36 33.67 4.31
C SER A 585 3.20 33.97 5.57
N ASN A 586 2.97 35.10 6.18
CA ASN A 586 3.61 35.50 7.46
C ASN A 586 2.84 34.99 8.70
N ARG A 587 1.82 34.17 8.53
CA ARG A 587 1.02 33.60 9.61
C ARG A 587 1.85 32.71 10.53
N THR A 588 1.43 32.59 11.78
CA THR A 588 2.12 31.78 12.81
C THR A 588 2.28 30.33 12.38
N ALA A 589 1.25 29.73 11.75
CA ALA A 589 1.30 28.37 11.23
C ALA A 589 2.41 28.22 10.17
N ALA A 590 2.51 29.14 9.21
CA ALA A 590 3.54 29.10 8.19
C ALA A 590 4.96 29.31 8.77
N LYS A 591 5.10 30.14 9.80
CA LYS A 591 6.36 30.29 10.52
C LYS A 591 6.75 29.01 11.28
N GLY A 592 5.78 28.36 11.93
CA GLY A 592 5.97 27.09 12.62
C GLY A 592 6.41 25.98 11.65
N VAL A 593 5.76 25.83 10.52
CA VAL A 593 6.12 24.88 9.47
C VAL A 593 7.57 25.08 9.00
N ARG A 594 7.96 26.32 8.71
CA ARG A 594 9.32 26.66 8.28
C ARG A 594 10.35 26.39 9.38
N TRP A 595 10.02 26.68 10.63
CA TRP A 595 10.91 26.37 11.76
C TRP A 595 11.14 24.86 11.88
N VAL A 596 10.07 24.05 11.84
CA VAL A 596 10.21 22.59 11.88
C VAL A 596 11.05 22.07 10.70
N ARG A 597 10.81 22.58 9.48
CA ARG A 597 11.61 22.24 8.30
C ARG A 597 13.10 22.53 8.53
N SER A 598 13.43 23.69 9.14
CA SER A 598 14.82 24.06 9.39
C SER A 598 15.53 23.13 10.40
N GLN A 599 14.79 22.59 11.38
CA GLN A 599 15.36 21.69 12.39
C GLN A 599 15.73 20.31 11.84
N VAL A 600 15.03 19.85 10.81
CA VAL A 600 15.24 18.50 10.24
C VAL A 600 15.98 18.53 8.91
N ARG A 601 16.31 19.72 8.44
CA ARG A 601 17.13 19.90 7.24
C ARG A 601 18.50 19.25 7.46
N GLY A 602 18.95 18.41 6.53
CA GLY A 602 20.21 17.70 6.64
C GLY A 602 20.16 16.34 7.33
N VAL A 603 19.03 15.96 7.98
CA VAL A 603 18.87 14.60 8.50
C VAL A 603 18.30 13.70 7.43
N PRO A 604 18.97 12.58 7.05
CA PRO A 604 18.41 11.61 6.10
C PRO A 604 17.06 11.05 6.59
N ALA A 605 16.06 11.01 5.70
CA ALA A 605 14.70 10.68 6.13
C ALA A 605 14.55 9.27 6.68
N HIS A 606 15.26 8.29 6.12
CA HIS A 606 15.22 6.91 6.61
C HIS A 606 15.79 6.80 8.03
N ILE A 607 16.87 7.51 8.34
CA ILE A 607 17.45 7.56 9.69
C ILE A 607 16.46 8.17 10.66
N LEU A 608 15.86 9.31 10.31
CA LEU A 608 14.86 9.96 11.15
C LEU A 608 13.68 9.03 11.46
N ILE A 609 13.14 8.34 10.44
CA ILE A 609 11.99 7.43 10.61
C ILE A 609 12.38 6.25 11.51
N TRP A 610 13.54 5.61 11.28
CA TRP A 610 14.00 4.51 12.13
C TRP A 610 14.25 4.96 13.56
N THR A 611 14.83 6.15 13.77
CA THR A 611 15.03 6.71 15.10
C THR A 611 13.71 6.92 15.84
N LEU A 612 12.70 7.49 15.15
CA LEU A 612 11.36 7.67 15.73
C LEU A 612 10.69 6.34 16.07
N ILE A 613 10.80 5.34 15.20
CA ILE A 613 10.26 3.98 15.44
C ILE A 613 10.97 3.34 16.64
N ALA A 614 12.30 3.36 16.68
CA ALA A 614 13.08 2.78 17.75
C ALA A 614 12.81 3.46 19.10
N CYS A 615 12.81 4.79 19.15
CA CYS A 615 12.48 5.54 20.37
C CYS A 615 11.05 5.22 20.85
N SER A 616 10.08 5.18 19.93
CA SER A 616 8.69 4.87 20.29
C SER A 616 8.54 3.44 20.80
N ALA A 617 9.18 2.47 20.15
CA ALA A 617 9.19 1.08 20.59
C ALA A 617 9.83 0.94 21.98
N THR A 618 10.97 1.59 22.21
CA THR A 618 11.65 1.59 23.51
C THR A 618 10.76 2.18 24.59
N LEU A 619 10.13 3.33 24.35
CA LEU A 619 9.22 3.95 25.30
C LEU A 619 8.00 3.07 25.59
N CYS A 620 7.43 2.43 24.59
CA CYS A 620 6.31 1.50 24.77
C CYS A 620 6.71 0.27 25.60
N LEU A 621 7.91 -0.28 25.36
CA LEU A 621 8.46 -1.38 26.17
C LEU A 621 8.69 -0.96 27.62
N LEU A 622 9.30 0.19 27.85
CA LEU A 622 9.51 0.73 29.21
C LEU A 622 8.17 0.98 29.94
N GLN A 623 7.18 1.54 29.25
CA GLN A 623 5.83 1.70 29.81
C GLN A 623 5.19 0.35 30.16
N GLY A 624 5.37 -0.66 29.34
CA GLY A 624 4.90 -2.03 29.59
C GLY A 624 5.56 -2.67 30.81
N LEU A 625 6.87 -2.52 30.94
CA LEU A 625 7.63 -3.01 32.10
C LEU A 625 7.23 -2.30 33.40
N LEU A 626 7.07 -0.98 33.37
CA LEU A 626 6.65 -0.19 34.53
C LEU A 626 5.22 -0.48 34.97
N LYS A 627 4.30 -0.76 34.02
CA LYS A 627 2.92 -1.20 34.33
C LYS A 627 2.89 -2.63 34.87
N GLY A 628 3.74 -3.51 34.38
CA GLY A 628 3.82 -4.91 34.81
C GLY A 628 4.28 -5.08 36.27
N ASN A 629 5.04 -4.10 36.82
CA ASN A 629 5.47 -4.08 38.23
C ASN A 629 4.37 -3.57 39.17
N LYS A 630 3.31 -2.94 38.67
CA LYS A 630 2.12 -2.62 39.47
C LYS A 630 1.12 -3.73 39.20
N GLY A 631 1.25 -4.84 39.95
CA GLY A 631 0.34 -5.98 39.89
C GLY A 631 -1.11 -5.52 40.03
N THR A 632 -1.80 -5.43 38.90
CA THR A 632 -3.27 -5.40 38.88
C THR A 632 -3.70 -6.86 38.82
N PRO A 633 -4.41 -7.39 39.81
CA PRO A 633 -5.02 -8.71 39.66
C PRO A 633 -5.97 -8.64 38.48
N LEU A 634 -5.78 -9.53 37.52
CA LEU A 634 -6.81 -9.88 36.56
C LEU A 634 -8.01 -10.34 37.41
N THR A 635 -9.01 -9.51 37.54
CA THR A 635 -10.29 -9.89 38.15
C THR A 635 -10.85 -11.03 37.32
N HIS A 636 -10.66 -12.24 37.83
CA HIS A 636 -11.47 -13.40 37.54
C HIS A 636 -12.89 -13.14 38.10
N GLU A 637 -13.71 -12.46 37.32
CA GLU A 637 -15.16 -12.42 37.53
C GLU A 637 -15.89 -12.95 36.29
N ALA A 638 -15.76 -14.23 36.06
CA ALA A 638 -16.69 -15.02 35.27
C ALA A 638 -16.38 -16.50 35.31
N ALA A 639 -16.29 -17.09 36.50
CA ALA A 639 -16.42 -18.55 36.67
C ALA A 639 -16.45 -18.95 38.13
N ALA A 640 -17.48 -18.54 38.88
CA ALA A 640 -17.87 -19.22 40.10
C ALA A 640 -19.28 -18.80 40.52
N THR A 641 -20.28 -19.43 39.95
CA THR A 641 -21.57 -19.62 40.63
C THR A 641 -22.28 -20.81 40.01
N VAL A 642 -21.83 -21.99 40.40
CA VAL A 642 -22.69 -23.16 40.58
C VAL A 642 -22.08 -23.90 41.74
N ASN A 643 -22.64 -23.65 42.94
CA ASN A 643 -22.99 -24.65 43.92
C ASN A 643 -23.45 -24.02 45.22
N GLY A 644 -24.72 -24.24 45.57
CA GLY A 644 -25.09 -24.77 46.86
C GLY A 644 -25.53 -23.82 47.97
N HIS A 645 -26.81 -23.70 48.06
CA HIS A 645 -27.63 -23.88 49.28
C HIS A 645 -27.70 -22.83 50.41
N THR A 646 -28.94 -22.40 50.56
CA THR A 646 -29.75 -22.22 51.83
C THR A 646 -29.37 -21.11 52.78
N GLY A 647 -30.37 -20.27 53.04
CA GLY A 647 -30.55 -19.63 54.33
C GLY A 647 -31.07 -18.22 54.37
N ASN A 648 -32.34 -18.08 54.29
CA ASN A 648 -33.26 -17.28 55.11
C ASN A 648 -33.03 -15.83 55.49
N SER A 649 -34.06 -15.10 55.25
CA SER A 649 -34.79 -14.09 56.06
C SER A 649 -34.51 -12.60 55.84
N ASP A 650 -35.63 -11.99 55.45
CA ASP A 650 -36.24 -10.75 55.97
C ASP A 650 -35.44 -9.42 55.90
N ASP A 651 -35.92 -8.39 55.37
CA ASP A 651 -37.09 -7.56 55.59
C ASP A 651 -37.00 -6.21 54.86
N HIS A 652 -38.15 -5.73 54.44
CA HIS A 652 -38.67 -4.34 54.34
C HIS A 652 -38.20 -3.35 53.26
N LYS A 653 -39.15 -3.09 52.39
CA LYS A 653 -39.90 -1.81 52.20
C LYS A 653 -39.09 -0.61 51.74
N LYS A 654 -39.52 0.22 50.86
CA LYS A 654 -40.81 0.76 50.34
C LYS A 654 -40.49 1.67 49.15
N GLU A 655 -41.44 1.70 48.25
CA GLU A 655 -42.23 2.84 47.71
C GLU A 655 -41.47 3.88 46.92
N GLU A 656 -41.91 4.40 45.87
CA GLU A 656 -43.12 4.69 45.12
C GLU A 656 -42.73 5.65 44.02
N GLU A 657 -43.33 5.50 42.87
CA GLU A 657 -44.25 6.40 42.14
C GLU A 657 -43.51 7.55 41.40
N ASP A 658 -43.92 8.08 40.27
CA ASP A 658 -45.06 7.94 39.37
C ASP A 658 -44.68 8.58 38.02
N GLU A 659 -45.41 8.18 37.01
CA GLU A 659 -46.27 8.89 36.04
C GLU A 659 -45.53 9.86 35.08
N GLU A 660 -45.90 10.09 33.90
CA GLU A 660 -46.96 9.86 32.94
C GLU A 660 -46.56 10.51 31.61
N GLU A 661 -46.99 9.93 30.55
CA GLU A 661 -47.85 10.42 29.44
C GLU A 661 -47.33 11.58 28.59
N GLU A 662 -47.61 11.78 27.36
CA GLU A 662 -48.53 11.22 26.34
C GLU A 662 -48.26 11.87 24.97
N HIS A 663 -48.73 11.21 23.94
CA HIS A 663 -49.30 11.71 22.67
C HIS A 663 -48.47 12.59 21.72
N SER A 664 -48.65 12.58 20.45
CA SER A 664 -49.49 11.86 19.46
C SER A 664 -49.11 12.35 18.04
N GLU A 665 -49.40 11.48 17.09
CA GLU A 665 -50.06 11.67 15.77
C GLU A 665 -49.43 12.53 14.67
N GLU A 666 -49.28 11.86 13.58
CA GLU A 666 -49.98 11.93 12.27
C GLU A 666 -49.61 13.15 11.40
N GLU A 667 -49.46 13.10 10.12
CA GLU A 667 -50.15 12.53 8.98
C GLU A 667 -49.35 12.76 7.68
N LYS A 668 -49.34 11.81 6.76
CA LYS A 668 -49.68 11.78 5.33
C LYS A 668 -49.47 13.07 4.48
N ASP A 669 -49.05 13.00 3.29
CA ASP A 669 -49.56 12.48 2.03
C ASP A 669 -48.74 12.94 0.80
N HIS A 670 -48.58 12.06 -0.14
CA HIS A 670 -48.86 12.05 -1.60
C HIS A 670 -48.05 12.84 -2.65
N VAL A 671 -47.76 12.08 -3.72
CA VAL A 671 -47.86 12.34 -5.18
C VAL A 671 -46.68 13.16 -5.77
N GLY A 672 -46.11 12.79 -6.85
CA GLY A 672 -46.32 11.90 -7.99
C GLY A 672 -45.26 12.09 -9.05
N ASP A 673 -45.15 11.10 -9.81
CA ASP A 673 -44.92 10.90 -11.23
C ASP A 673 -44.02 11.81 -12.07
N ASP A 674 -43.36 11.09 -12.97
CA ASP A 674 -42.91 11.41 -14.32
C ASP A 674 -41.49 11.99 -14.49
N GLU A 675 -40.59 11.15 -14.99
CA GLU A 675 -39.91 11.35 -16.27
C GLU A 675 -39.02 10.12 -16.60
N GLU A 676 -39.52 9.28 -17.48
CA GLU A 676 -38.75 8.38 -18.32
C GLU A 676 -38.24 9.15 -19.55
N GLY A 677 -37.00 8.88 -19.94
CA GLY A 677 -36.53 9.15 -21.27
C GLY A 677 -35.27 10.00 -21.33
N GLU A 678 -34.11 9.33 -21.39
CA GLU A 678 -32.84 9.79 -22.01
C GLU A 678 -31.66 8.91 -21.54
N GLU A 679 -31.71 7.61 -21.81
CA GLU A 679 -30.58 6.69 -21.52
C GLU A 679 -30.22 5.74 -22.69
N GLU A 680 -30.68 5.98 -23.91
CA GLU A 680 -30.37 5.07 -25.04
C GLU A 680 -29.28 5.58 -26.01
N GLU A 681 -28.73 6.77 -25.87
CA GLU A 681 -27.74 7.30 -26.83
C GLU A 681 -26.27 7.19 -26.35
N GLU A 682 -25.97 6.86 -25.10
CA GLU A 682 -24.57 6.75 -24.62
C GLU A 682 -23.96 5.32 -24.73
N GLU A 683 -24.76 4.28 -24.94
CA GLU A 683 -24.23 2.91 -25.08
C GLU A 683 -23.72 2.58 -26.51
N GLU A 684 -24.13 3.31 -27.53
CA GLU A 684 -23.66 3.06 -28.92
C GLU A 684 -22.29 3.69 -29.23
N GLU A 685 -21.85 4.73 -28.52
CA GLU A 685 -20.53 5.33 -28.73
C GLU A 685 -19.37 4.55 -28.06
N GLU A 686 -19.60 3.78 -26.99
CA GLU A 686 -18.56 2.96 -26.35
C GLU A 686 -18.28 1.65 -27.12
N GLU A 687 -19.24 1.09 -27.87
CA GLU A 687 -19.01 -0.10 -28.70
C GLU A 687 -18.20 0.22 -29.97
N GLU A 688 -18.31 1.43 -30.53
CA GLU A 688 -17.52 1.83 -31.71
C GLU A 688 -16.04 2.16 -31.39
N GLU A 689 -15.68 2.52 -30.16
CA GLU A 689 -14.28 2.71 -29.76
C GLU A 689 -13.58 1.38 -29.46
N GLU A 690 -14.28 0.35 -28.96
CA GLU A 690 -13.67 -0.97 -28.74
C GLU A 690 -13.42 -1.76 -30.03
N GLU A 691 -14.22 -1.57 -31.09
CA GLU A 691 -13.97 -2.19 -32.41
C GLU A 691 -12.77 -1.57 -33.14
N LYS A 692 -12.50 -0.28 -32.94
CA LYS A 692 -11.33 0.39 -33.55
C LYS A 692 -10.02 -0.03 -32.92
N ASP A 693 -10.00 -0.30 -31.63
CA ASP A 693 -8.79 -0.78 -30.93
C ASP A 693 -8.46 -2.26 -31.26
N GLU A 694 -9.46 -3.07 -31.64
CA GLU A 694 -9.24 -4.46 -32.11
C GLU A 694 -8.75 -4.54 -33.56
N GLU A 695 -9.05 -3.59 -34.42
CA GLU A 695 -8.54 -3.53 -35.79
C GLU A 695 -7.10 -3.04 -35.86
N ASP A 696 -6.72 -2.07 -35.00
CA ASP A 696 -5.34 -1.56 -34.91
C ASP A 696 -4.35 -2.60 -34.34
N ASP A 697 -4.78 -3.53 -33.50
CA ASP A 697 -3.93 -4.62 -33.01
C ASP A 697 -3.79 -5.77 -34.03
N LYS A 698 -4.71 -5.94 -34.97
CA LYS A 698 -4.60 -6.93 -36.06
C LYS A 698 -3.66 -6.48 -37.15
N GLU A 699 -3.53 -5.19 -37.39
CA GLU A 699 -2.63 -4.64 -38.44
C GLU A 699 -1.16 -4.62 -38.00
N LYS A 700 -0.87 -4.68 -36.70
CA LYS A 700 0.51 -4.74 -36.15
C LYS A 700 1.14 -6.13 -36.14
N ASP A 701 0.37 -7.19 -36.31
CA ASP A 701 0.88 -8.57 -36.34
C ASP A 701 1.29 -9.06 -37.74
N GLU A 702 1.04 -8.30 -38.83
CA GLU A 702 1.35 -8.71 -40.19
C GLU A 702 2.67 -8.16 -40.78
N ILE A 703 3.42 -7.34 -40.05
CA ILE A 703 4.68 -6.77 -40.58
C ILE A 703 5.88 -7.24 -39.74
N VAL A 704 6.28 -8.49 -39.92
CA VAL A 704 7.66 -8.93 -39.62
C VAL A 704 8.21 -9.71 -40.81
N PRO A 705 9.21 -9.20 -41.53
CA PRO A 705 9.87 -9.93 -42.59
C PRO A 705 10.74 -11.06 -42.02
N LYS A 706 10.53 -12.25 -42.53
CA LYS A 706 11.47 -13.37 -42.35
C LYS A 706 12.77 -13.07 -43.09
N GLU A 707 13.86 -12.84 -42.38
CA GLU A 707 15.19 -13.09 -42.92
C GLU A 707 16.04 -13.91 -41.94
N LYS A 708 16.70 -14.88 -42.59
CA LYS A 708 17.58 -15.88 -42.05
C LYS A 708 18.93 -15.24 -41.63
N ILE A 709 19.45 -15.59 -40.52
CA ILE A 709 20.71 -16.38 -40.30
C ILE A 709 20.93 -16.52 -38.81
#